data_5a933e324853b0513bfa2f8599153629
#
_entry.id   5a933e324853b0513bfa2f8599153629
#
_cell.length_a   1.000
_cell.length_b   1.000
_cell.length_c   1.000
_cell.angle_alpha   90.00
_cell.angle_beta   90.00
_cell.angle_gamma   90.00
#
_symmetry.space_group_name_H-M   'P 1'
#
loop_
_entity.id
_entity.type
_entity.pdbx_description
1 polymer ?
#
loop_
_entity_poly.entity_id
_entity_poly.type
_entity_poly.pdbx_seq_one_letter_code
_entity_poly.pdbx_strand_id
1 'polypeptide(L)'
;MIGKKQTKDRITPASSSVRRRGNFAKILAMILVGVLASVALEVSTHWFERIDRAGALPELRDNQSQLSSLPIMRPTPPANAEVWECDVVVVGGSLGGVAAAYHAMQTGAVTCLIELTPMLGGQISSQGVSAIDESTMMRDRQIFSTSWTHFKNVIASQIALPSGITDLKPKAIVADANSCWVGRLCFTPTAGAAAAEALLADGLVYAPSSRWATETAFKGAEFNQTGDRITAVYGVKRKARDVRYIPEGRLSREIVSWYSWESDSTFDKRAVRLQAPEGKQMIVIDATDTGELVGWANIPHRLGTESFATSGEKFAVSDNTDCTQAYTYPFVLAIRNDDGRSLDRLKQIQPGFSREEHRLDYNLDRFPMFVGNSFFNYRRIFSMARDDPFHATPRLGDMTIVNWNRGNDWGIMNPPLILTNKEIQSSGQRQNWLGGLNPMSLKEGENHALLFSEWLMETQATPEMPLTHMAGPGMPIPTQSGLSMYPYIREGRRILGRAAYGQDNFFIREQDIRNDMLSGRDFSSSVIGVTHYAIDMHGCRYRNWEPSGSSSSAPAGEDLVHPIFIPLESLIPQRLDNLLIGGKAIAVSHIVNASTRVHVGEWAAGSASGATAGWILKQQDRSLTPQAILDRKLMPKLQQHLLSQGITLRL
;
A
#
# COMPACT_ATOMS: atom_id res chain seq x y z
N MET A 1 -27.75 -65.68 28.74
CA MET A 1 -27.39 -67.11 29.02
C MET A 1 -25.89 -67.10 29.21
N ILE A 2 -25.47 -67.30 30.46
CA ILE A 2 -24.71 -68.41 31.01
C ILE A 2 -23.28 -68.43 30.46
N GLY A 3 -22.19 -68.34 31.20
CA GLY A 3 -21.92 -68.43 32.62
C GLY A 3 -20.46 -68.84 32.84
N LYS A 4 -19.77 -68.27 33.87
CA LYS A 4 -18.90 -68.96 34.89
C LYS A 4 -17.78 -69.89 34.41
N LYS A 5 -16.59 -69.95 34.97
CA LYS A 5 -16.05 -69.91 36.34
C LYS A 5 -14.51 -70.02 36.27
N GLN A 6 -13.74 -69.30 37.07
CA GLN A 6 -12.86 -69.63 38.21
C GLN A 6 -12.03 -70.93 38.13
N THR A 7 -10.73 -70.79 38.49
CA THR A 7 -10.09 -71.25 39.73
C THR A 7 -8.62 -70.88 39.75
N LYS A 8 -8.14 -70.26 40.78
CA LYS A 8 -7.14 -70.44 41.84
C LYS A 8 -6.19 -71.59 41.70
N ASP A 9 -4.88 -71.40 41.91
CA ASP A 9 -4.17 -71.92 43.07
C ASP A 9 -2.79 -71.25 43.35
N ARG A 10 -2.50 -71.22 44.64
CA ARG A 10 -1.31 -70.69 45.35
C ARG A 10 -0.11 -71.63 45.15
N ILE A 11 1.10 -71.08 45.35
CA ILE A 11 2.12 -71.51 46.31
C ILE A 11 3.23 -70.44 46.42
N THR A 12 3.56 -69.99 47.66
CA THR A 12 4.78 -69.35 48.20
C THR A 12 5.63 -70.40 48.89
N PRO A 13 6.85 -70.15 49.49
CA PRO A 13 7.80 -69.00 49.44
C PRO A 13 9.31 -69.42 49.38
N ALA A 14 10.23 -68.48 49.25
CA ALA A 14 11.52 -68.41 50.00
C ALA A 14 12.41 -67.27 49.45
N SER A 15 12.64 -66.31 50.18
CA SER A 15 13.69 -65.79 51.06
C SER A 15 14.94 -65.18 50.39
N SER A 16 15.10 -63.92 50.75
CA SER A 16 16.32 -63.25 51.17
C SER A 16 17.29 -62.65 50.12
N SER A 17 17.67 -61.38 50.46
CA SER A 17 18.83 -60.62 50.05
C SER A 17 18.79 -59.77 48.79
N VAL A 18 18.13 -58.61 48.83
CA VAL A 18 18.56 -57.38 48.11
C VAL A 18 18.02 -56.15 48.85
N ARG A 19 18.67 -55.74 49.93
CA ARG A 19 18.25 -54.54 50.67
C ARG A 19 19.29 -53.41 50.65
N ARG A 20 20.19 -53.34 49.63
CA ARG A 20 21.14 -52.25 49.50
C ARG A 20 21.23 -51.56 48.11
N ARG A 21 20.57 -52.00 47.08
CA ARG A 21 20.56 -51.33 45.75
C ARG A 21 19.41 -50.39 45.52
N GLY A 22 18.33 -50.44 46.31
CA GLY A 22 17.13 -49.60 46.12
C GLY A 22 17.28 -48.12 46.54
N ASN A 23 18.17 -47.83 47.48
CA ASN A 23 18.36 -46.43 47.95
C ASN A 23 19.22 -45.59 46.99
N PHE A 24 20.21 -46.20 46.34
CA PHE A 24 21.05 -45.47 45.37
C PHE A 24 20.28 -45.08 44.09
N ALA A 25 19.42 -45.96 43.59
CA ALA A 25 18.56 -45.69 42.44
C ALA A 25 17.50 -44.60 42.74
N LYS A 26 16.96 -44.59 43.97
CA LYS A 26 16.01 -43.52 44.38
C LYS A 26 16.68 -42.18 44.59
N ILE A 27 17.91 -42.14 45.10
CA ILE A 27 18.69 -40.92 45.25
C ILE A 27 19.13 -40.39 43.88
N LEU A 28 19.57 -41.26 42.96
CA LEU A 28 19.89 -40.87 41.57
C LEU A 28 18.65 -40.36 40.81
N ALA A 29 17.49 -41.00 40.99
CA ALA A 29 16.21 -40.55 40.38
C ALA A 29 15.75 -39.21 40.97
N MET A 30 15.92 -38.96 42.28
CA MET A 30 15.57 -37.66 42.86
C MET A 30 16.55 -36.55 42.44
N ILE A 31 17.85 -36.86 42.28
CA ILE A 31 18.82 -35.90 41.74
C ILE A 31 18.50 -35.59 40.25
N LEU A 32 18.16 -36.61 39.46
CA LEU A 32 17.79 -36.40 38.04
C LEU A 32 16.49 -35.59 37.88
N VAL A 33 15.50 -35.86 38.73
CA VAL A 33 14.23 -35.07 38.76
C VAL A 33 14.50 -33.66 39.26
N GLY A 34 15.39 -33.47 40.27
CA GLY A 34 15.80 -32.15 40.74
C GLY A 34 16.55 -31.36 39.68
N VAL A 35 17.46 -31.95 38.93
CA VAL A 35 18.22 -31.33 37.86
C VAL A 35 17.28 -31.00 36.65
N LEU A 36 16.36 -31.92 36.29
CA LEU A 36 15.37 -31.67 35.25
C LEU A 36 14.35 -30.60 35.65
N ALA A 37 13.97 -30.54 36.92
CA ALA A 37 13.11 -29.47 37.43
C ALA A 37 13.85 -28.12 37.49
N SER A 38 15.14 -28.07 37.82
CA SER A 38 15.95 -26.84 37.81
C SER A 38 16.18 -26.34 36.38
N VAL A 39 16.51 -27.24 35.45
CA VAL A 39 16.63 -26.90 34.02
C VAL A 39 15.29 -26.48 33.42
N ALA A 40 14.20 -27.13 33.78
CA ALA A 40 12.86 -26.71 33.36
C ALA A 40 12.46 -25.36 33.98
N LEU A 41 12.87 -25.06 35.19
CA LEU A 41 12.64 -23.77 35.84
C LEU A 41 13.53 -22.66 35.22
N GLU A 42 14.79 -22.92 34.93
CA GLU A 42 15.66 -21.97 34.21
C GLU A 42 15.19 -21.75 32.74
N VAL A 43 14.79 -22.80 32.04
CA VAL A 43 14.23 -22.67 30.70
C VAL A 43 12.89 -21.94 30.75
N SER A 44 12.04 -22.17 31.75
CA SER A 44 10.80 -21.44 31.91
C SER A 44 11.00 -19.98 32.32
N THR A 45 11.96 -19.69 33.23
CA THR A 45 12.29 -18.30 33.61
C THR A 45 12.92 -17.53 32.43
N HIS A 46 13.83 -18.13 31.67
CA HIS A 46 14.35 -17.54 30.44
C HIS A 46 13.31 -17.43 29.34
N TRP A 47 12.33 -18.33 29.32
CA TRP A 47 11.17 -18.23 28.40
C TRP A 47 10.21 -17.13 28.82
N PHE A 48 9.91 -17.02 30.13
CA PHE A 48 9.11 -15.92 30.67
C PHE A 48 9.81 -14.56 30.58
N GLU A 49 11.13 -14.48 30.82
CA GLU A 49 11.89 -13.24 30.58
C GLU A 49 11.96 -12.86 29.10
N ARG A 50 11.97 -13.83 28.17
CA ARG A 50 11.82 -13.55 26.73
C ARG A 50 10.39 -13.13 26.36
N ILE A 51 9.39 -13.71 27.01
CA ILE A 51 7.98 -13.32 26.82
C ILE A 51 7.73 -11.93 27.42
N ASP A 52 8.27 -11.62 28.58
CA ASP A 52 8.16 -10.27 29.15
C ASP A 52 8.94 -9.22 28.35
N ARG A 53 10.08 -9.58 27.74
CA ARG A 53 10.77 -8.67 26.79
C ARG A 53 10.10 -8.58 25.42
N ALA A 54 9.34 -9.60 25.01
CA ALA A 54 8.55 -9.57 23.79
C ALA A 54 7.13 -9.05 24.01
N GLY A 55 6.67 -9.02 25.24
CA GLY A 55 5.32 -8.56 25.62
C GLY A 55 5.29 -7.22 26.35
N ALA A 56 6.43 -6.56 26.56
CA ALA A 56 6.41 -5.14 26.85
C ALA A 56 5.82 -4.44 25.62
N LEU A 57 4.58 -4.00 25.73
CA LEU A 57 4.02 -3.03 24.80
C LEU A 57 5.11 -1.97 24.56
N PRO A 58 5.51 -1.68 23.31
CA PRO A 58 6.45 -0.61 23.06
C PRO A 58 5.93 0.61 23.81
N GLU A 59 6.79 1.24 24.61
CA GLU A 59 6.45 2.49 25.28
C GLU A 59 5.82 3.40 24.24
N LEU A 60 4.61 3.88 24.53
CA LEU A 60 3.88 4.79 23.64
C LEU A 60 4.85 5.88 23.22
N ARG A 61 5.30 5.81 21.97
CA ARG A 61 6.26 6.76 21.43
C ARG A 61 5.53 8.08 21.26
N ASP A 62 5.77 9.02 22.15
CA ASP A 62 5.23 10.38 22.05
C ASP A 62 5.86 11.08 20.84
N ASN A 63 5.26 10.84 19.68
CA ASN A 63 5.71 11.41 18.40
C ASN A 63 5.28 12.87 18.20
N GLN A 64 4.32 13.36 18.96
CA GLN A 64 3.74 14.68 18.68
C GLN A 64 4.60 15.84 19.19
N SER A 65 5.22 15.70 20.38
CA SER A 65 6.03 16.77 20.97
C SER A 65 7.44 16.89 20.39
N GLN A 66 7.98 15.80 19.83
CA GLN A 66 9.32 15.81 19.21
C GLN A 66 9.32 16.21 17.72
N LEU A 67 8.18 16.14 17.05
CA LEU A 67 8.05 16.43 15.60
C LEU A 67 8.35 17.89 15.25
N SER A 68 8.06 18.84 16.15
CA SER A 68 8.25 20.27 15.89
C SER A 68 9.70 20.73 15.96
N SER A 69 10.61 19.95 16.55
CA SER A 69 11.99 20.35 16.84
C SER A 69 13.05 19.86 15.83
N LEU A 70 12.72 18.86 14.99
CA LEU A 70 13.67 18.35 14.02
C LEU A 70 13.81 19.29 12.81
N PRO A 71 15.05 19.61 12.39
CA PRO A 71 15.25 20.43 11.20
C PRO A 71 14.79 19.68 9.94
N ILE A 72 14.29 20.45 8.96
CA ILE A 72 14.01 19.91 7.63
C ILE A 72 15.31 19.37 7.03
N MET A 73 15.25 18.18 6.43
CA MET A 73 16.38 17.64 5.68
C MET A 73 16.72 18.55 4.50
N ARG A 74 17.99 18.64 4.19
CA ARG A 74 18.45 19.35 2.98
C ARG A 74 19.19 18.37 2.09
N PRO A 75 18.83 18.25 0.81
CA PRO A 75 19.56 17.38 -0.10
C PRO A 75 20.96 17.98 -0.35
N THR A 76 21.91 17.10 -0.68
CA THR A 76 23.18 17.49 -1.30
C THR A 76 23.17 16.96 -2.73
N PRO A 77 22.48 17.65 -3.66
CA PRO A 77 22.38 17.17 -5.04
C PRO A 77 23.70 17.34 -5.78
N PRO A 78 23.98 16.49 -6.79
CA PRO A 78 25.08 16.70 -7.70
C PRO A 78 24.99 18.06 -8.43
N ALA A 79 26.14 18.68 -8.70
CA ALA A 79 26.21 20.01 -9.31
C ALA A 79 25.56 20.12 -10.71
N ASN A 80 25.45 19.00 -11.42
CA ASN A 80 24.99 18.92 -12.82
C ASN A 80 23.58 18.33 -12.95
N ALA A 81 22.61 18.77 -12.12
CA ALA A 81 21.23 18.34 -12.25
C ALA A 81 20.60 18.87 -13.54
N GLU A 82 19.87 18.00 -14.24
CA GLU A 82 18.99 18.40 -15.35
C GLU A 82 17.85 19.26 -14.80
N VAL A 83 17.66 20.48 -15.30
CA VAL A 83 16.63 21.40 -14.81
C VAL A 83 15.34 21.24 -15.62
N TRP A 84 14.23 21.08 -14.90
CA TRP A 84 12.87 21.11 -15.44
C TRP A 84 12.11 22.31 -14.86
N GLU A 85 11.57 23.14 -15.74
CA GLU A 85 10.72 24.24 -15.34
C GLU A 85 9.26 23.80 -15.34
N CYS A 86 8.59 23.93 -14.20
CA CYS A 86 7.28 23.39 -13.93
C CYS A 86 6.45 24.38 -13.13
N ASP A 87 5.18 24.56 -13.50
CA ASP A 87 4.19 25.28 -12.69
C ASP A 87 3.68 24.38 -11.56
N VAL A 88 3.45 23.08 -11.85
CA VAL A 88 3.07 22.07 -10.87
C VAL A 88 4.06 20.91 -10.88
N VAL A 89 4.54 20.52 -9.72
CA VAL A 89 5.40 19.34 -9.53
C VAL A 89 4.62 18.27 -8.78
N VAL A 90 4.49 17.09 -9.37
CA VAL A 90 3.87 15.91 -8.76
C VAL A 90 4.94 14.89 -8.40
N VAL A 91 5.08 14.60 -7.12
CA VAL A 91 5.97 13.56 -6.59
C VAL A 91 5.16 12.29 -6.35
N GLY A 92 5.49 11.23 -7.08
CA GLY A 92 4.77 9.97 -7.10
C GLY A 92 3.76 9.88 -8.26
N GLY A 93 3.99 8.90 -9.14
CA GLY A 93 3.08 8.53 -10.23
C GLY A 93 2.05 7.49 -9.83
N SER A 94 1.56 7.56 -8.59
CA SER A 94 0.44 6.75 -8.10
C SER A 94 -0.83 7.04 -8.88
N LEU A 95 -1.92 6.34 -8.58
CA LEU A 95 -3.21 6.64 -9.20
C LEU A 95 -3.65 8.08 -8.94
N GLY A 96 -3.42 8.56 -7.70
CA GLY A 96 -3.67 9.97 -7.34
C GLY A 96 -2.72 10.93 -8.04
N GLY A 97 -1.44 10.56 -8.24
CA GLY A 97 -0.46 11.38 -8.94
C GLY A 97 -0.77 11.55 -10.42
N VAL A 98 -1.21 10.47 -11.08
CA VAL A 98 -1.68 10.53 -12.48
C VAL A 98 -2.91 11.44 -12.59
N ALA A 99 -3.88 11.30 -11.68
CA ALA A 99 -5.06 12.17 -11.64
C ALA A 99 -4.68 13.63 -11.40
N ALA A 100 -3.75 13.89 -10.46
CA ALA A 100 -3.29 15.24 -10.14
C ALA A 100 -2.58 15.89 -11.35
N ALA A 101 -1.68 15.16 -12.00
CA ALA A 101 -0.98 15.68 -13.17
C ALA A 101 -1.95 15.99 -14.33
N TYR A 102 -2.86 15.07 -14.62
CA TYR A 102 -3.86 15.26 -15.66
C TYR A 102 -4.74 16.50 -15.42
N HIS A 103 -5.29 16.65 -14.21
CA HIS A 103 -6.14 17.78 -13.88
C HIS A 103 -5.39 19.11 -13.78
N ALA A 104 -4.13 19.11 -13.36
CA ALA A 104 -3.28 20.30 -13.42
C ALA A 104 -3.04 20.70 -14.88
N MET A 105 -2.70 19.76 -15.76
CA MET A 105 -2.57 20.03 -17.20
C MET A 105 -3.86 20.56 -17.83
N GLN A 106 -5.03 20.01 -17.48
CA GLN A 106 -6.32 20.51 -17.99
C GLN A 106 -6.57 22.01 -17.68
N THR A 107 -5.93 22.55 -16.63
CA THR A 107 -5.98 24.00 -16.34
C THR A 107 -4.99 24.82 -17.15
N GLY A 108 -4.13 24.20 -17.93
CA GLY A 108 -3.04 24.81 -18.70
C GLY A 108 -1.73 24.95 -17.94
N ALA A 109 -1.59 24.35 -16.73
CA ALA A 109 -0.37 24.41 -15.95
C ALA A 109 0.68 23.41 -16.48
N VAL A 110 1.90 23.88 -16.74
CA VAL A 110 3.03 23.02 -17.10
C VAL A 110 3.34 22.12 -15.91
N THR A 111 3.10 20.84 -16.08
CA THR A 111 3.16 19.86 -14.99
C THR A 111 4.31 18.90 -15.20
N CYS A 112 5.11 18.70 -14.14
CA CYS A 112 6.19 17.71 -14.12
C CYS A 112 5.88 16.64 -13.07
N LEU A 113 5.94 15.36 -13.47
CA LEU A 113 5.72 14.22 -12.58
C LEU A 113 6.94 13.32 -12.54
N ILE A 114 7.32 12.86 -11.35
CA ILE A 114 8.35 11.83 -11.15
C ILE A 114 7.76 10.59 -10.46
N GLU A 115 8.16 9.41 -10.94
CA GLU A 115 7.70 8.11 -10.41
C GLU A 115 8.89 7.17 -10.18
N LEU A 116 8.93 6.54 -9.00
CA LEU A 116 10.00 5.63 -8.58
C LEU A 116 10.12 4.39 -9.47
N THR A 117 9.00 3.80 -9.84
CA THR A 117 8.91 2.54 -10.60
C THR A 117 8.93 2.80 -12.11
N PRO A 118 9.15 1.78 -12.94
CA PRO A 118 9.01 1.92 -14.41
C PRO A 118 7.55 2.06 -14.89
N MET A 119 6.54 2.02 -14.01
CA MET A 119 5.12 1.99 -14.37
C MET A 119 4.34 3.07 -13.65
N LEU A 120 3.62 3.94 -14.37
CA LEU A 120 2.66 4.88 -13.81
C LEU A 120 1.37 4.17 -13.35
N GLY A 121 0.63 4.78 -12.41
CA GLY A 121 -0.68 4.33 -11.96
C GLY A 121 -0.68 3.64 -10.58
N GLY A 122 0.49 3.41 -9.98
CA GLY A 122 0.62 2.90 -8.61
C GLY A 122 -0.18 1.63 -8.37
N GLN A 123 -1.27 1.71 -7.57
CA GLN A 123 -2.05 0.53 -7.21
C GLN A 123 -2.61 -0.24 -8.40
N ILE A 124 -2.93 0.39 -9.52
CA ILE A 124 -3.45 -0.30 -10.71
C ILE A 124 -2.36 -0.92 -11.60
N SER A 125 -1.10 -0.69 -11.31
CA SER A 125 0.04 -1.10 -12.16
C SER A 125 1.20 -1.66 -11.35
N SER A 126 2.17 -0.85 -10.96
CA SER A 126 3.40 -1.25 -10.27
C SER A 126 3.16 -1.99 -8.94
N GLN A 127 2.04 -1.75 -8.28
CA GLN A 127 1.62 -2.40 -7.03
C GLN A 127 0.67 -3.59 -7.24
N GLY A 128 0.24 -3.87 -8.47
CA GLY A 128 -0.46 -5.09 -8.83
C GLY A 128 -1.90 -5.23 -8.31
N VAL A 129 -2.63 -4.14 -8.02
CA VAL A 129 -4.07 -4.19 -7.68
C VAL A 129 -4.88 -3.73 -8.89
N SER A 130 -4.74 -4.46 -9.99
CA SER A 130 -5.35 -4.16 -11.28
C SER A 130 -6.79 -4.72 -11.42
N ALA A 131 -7.58 -4.50 -10.39
CA ALA A 131 -9.01 -4.79 -10.31
C ALA A 131 -9.66 -3.60 -9.60
N ILE A 132 -10.52 -2.87 -10.28
CA ILE A 132 -11.09 -1.63 -9.75
C ILE A 132 -12.05 -1.93 -8.61
N ASP A 133 -11.71 -1.44 -7.42
CA ASP A 133 -12.56 -1.47 -6.23
C ASP A 133 -13.44 -0.20 -6.21
N GLU A 134 -14.73 -0.37 -6.45
CA GLU A 134 -15.77 0.65 -6.38
C GLU A 134 -16.92 0.13 -5.53
N SER A 135 -17.47 0.96 -4.68
CA SER A 135 -18.64 0.57 -3.89
C SER A 135 -19.88 0.35 -4.78
N THR A 136 -20.77 -0.51 -4.30
CA THR A 136 -22.04 -0.79 -4.96
C THR A 136 -22.85 0.50 -5.15
N MET A 137 -22.91 1.32 -4.10
CA MET A 137 -23.66 2.59 -4.14
C MET A 137 -23.13 3.53 -5.24
N MET A 138 -21.80 3.70 -5.35
CA MET A 138 -21.23 4.59 -6.38
C MET A 138 -21.50 4.06 -7.80
N ARG A 139 -21.43 2.73 -7.98
CA ARG A 139 -21.75 2.10 -9.26
C ARG A 139 -23.22 2.26 -9.67
N ASP A 140 -24.13 2.04 -8.74
CA ASP A 140 -25.57 2.06 -9.00
C ASP A 140 -26.08 3.48 -9.26
N ARG A 141 -25.54 4.45 -8.53
CA ARG A 141 -25.92 5.87 -8.68
C ARG A 141 -25.03 6.62 -9.68
N GLN A 142 -24.03 6.00 -10.28
CA GLN A 142 -23.07 6.60 -11.22
C GLN A 142 -22.40 7.87 -10.67
N ILE A 143 -22.04 7.87 -9.39
CA ILE A 143 -21.41 9.01 -8.71
C ILE A 143 -19.89 8.97 -8.96
N PHE A 144 -19.50 9.31 -10.18
CA PHE A 144 -18.10 9.34 -10.58
C PHE A 144 -17.76 10.65 -11.26
N SER A 145 -16.53 11.12 -11.08
CA SER A 145 -16.01 12.22 -11.89
C SER A 145 -15.95 11.81 -13.36
N THR A 146 -16.11 12.78 -14.25
CA THR A 146 -16.01 12.55 -15.70
C THR A 146 -14.65 11.95 -16.07
N SER A 147 -13.57 12.44 -15.42
CA SER A 147 -12.20 11.94 -15.64
C SER A 147 -12.01 10.48 -15.18
N TRP A 148 -12.64 10.07 -14.08
CA TRP A 148 -12.60 8.67 -13.65
C TRP A 148 -13.30 7.74 -14.64
N THR A 149 -14.47 8.15 -15.11
CA THR A 149 -15.21 7.39 -16.13
C THR A 149 -14.42 7.31 -17.43
N HIS A 150 -13.82 8.42 -17.86
CA HIS A 150 -12.94 8.46 -19.02
C HIS A 150 -11.74 7.52 -18.83
N PHE A 151 -11.06 7.57 -17.71
CA PHE A 151 -9.91 6.73 -17.41
C PHE A 151 -10.25 5.24 -17.43
N LYS A 152 -11.40 4.83 -16.87
CA LYS A 152 -11.86 3.43 -16.99
C LYS A 152 -12.08 3.00 -18.46
N ASN A 153 -12.57 3.90 -19.31
CA ASN A 153 -12.71 3.61 -20.73
C ASN A 153 -11.34 3.51 -21.42
N VAL A 154 -10.37 4.34 -21.03
CA VAL A 154 -9.00 4.24 -21.51
C VAL A 154 -8.39 2.89 -21.11
N ILE A 155 -8.57 2.43 -19.86
CA ILE A 155 -8.14 1.09 -19.42
C ILE A 155 -8.82 0.00 -20.27
N ALA A 156 -10.14 0.09 -20.45
CA ALA A 156 -10.90 -0.91 -21.19
C ALA A 156 -10.46 -1.08 -22.65
N SER A 157 -9.91 -0.01 -23.25
CA SER A 157 -9.39 0.00 -24.62
C SER A 157 -7.95 -0.49 -24.77
N GLN A 158 -7.20 -0.67 -23.66
CA GLN A 158 -5.82 -1.14 -23.72
C GLN A 158 -5.72 -2.60 -24.17
N ILE A 159 -4.59 -2.97 -24.76
CA ILE A 159 -4.25 -4.37 -25.04
C ILE A 159 -4.22 -5.16 -23.71
N ALA A 160 -4.98 -6.24 -23.67
CA ALA A 160 -5.15 -7.01 -22.44
C ALA A 160 -3.91 -7.79 -22.00
N LEU A 161 -3.14 -8.29 -22.97
CA LEU A 161 -1.96 -9.12 -22.71
C LEU A 161 -0.67 -8.40 -23.08
N PRO A 162 0.38 -8.50 -22.25
CA PRO A 162 1.69 -8.00 -22.57
C PRO A 162 2.33 -8.80 -23.73
N SER A 163 3.29 -8.19 -24.40
CA SER A 163 3.94 -8.71 -25.61
C SER A 163 4.70 -10.04 -25.44
N GLY A 164 5.03 -10.44 -24.22
CA GLY A 164 5.68 -11.72 -23.92
C GLY A 164 4.73 -12.92 -23.92
N ILE A 165 3.41 -12.69 -24.02
CA ILE A 165 2.39 -13.73 -24.06
C ILE A 165 1.82 -13.75 -25.49
N THR A 166 2.43 -14.56 -26.36
CA THR A 166 2.11 -14.59 -27.80
C THR A 166 1.22 -15.75 -28.22
N ASP A 167 1.08 -16.75 -27.38
CA ASP A 167 0.33 -17.99 -27.61
C ASP A 167 -1.17 -17.90 -27.31
N LEU A 168 -1.60 -16.78 -26.73
CA LEU A 168 -3.00 -16.49 -26.46
C LEU A 168 -3.54 -15.45 -27.44
N LYS A 169 -4.63 -14.77 -27.12
CA LYS A 169 -5.29 -13.76 -27.96
C LYS A 169 -4.48 -12.44 -28.02
N PRO A 170 -3.45 -12.26 -28.84
CA PRO A 170 -2.47 -11.17 -28.71
C PRO A 170 -3.02 -9.76 -28.99
N LYS A 171 -4.21 -9.65 -29.57
CA LYS A 171 -4.86 -8.37 -29.90
C LYS A 171 -6.15 -8.13 -29.10
N ALA A 172 -6.44 -8.97 -28.11
CA ALA A 172 -7.61 -8.75 -27.25
C ALA A 172 -7.44 -7.46 -26.43
N ILE A 173 -8.46 -6.64 -26.39
CA ILE A 173 -8.50 -5.49 -25.48
C ILE A 173 -9.06 -5.91 -24.12
N VAL A 174 -8.83 -5.11 -23.10
CA VAL A 174 -9.29 -5.38 -21.73
C VAL A 174 -10.81 -5.58 -21.70
N ALA A 175 -11.58 -4.76 -22.44
CA ALA A 175 -13.04 -4.88 -22.51
C ALA A 175 -13.52 -6.27 -22.98
N ASP A 176 -12.72 -6.97 -23.81
CA ASP A 176 -13.08 -8.28 -24.36
C ASP A 176 -12.54 -9.45 -23.55
N ALA A 177 -11.57 -9.22 -22.68
CA ALA A 177 -10.87 -10.23 -21.89
C ALA A 177 -11.17 -10.15 -20.38
N ASN A 178 -11.89 -9.13 -19.94
CA ASN A 178 -12.24 -8.91 -18.55
C ASN A 178 -13.42 -9.81 -18.12
N SER A 179 -13.21 -10.60 -17.06
CA SER A 179 -14.25 -11.43 -16.45
C SER A 179 -13.88 -11.79 -15.01
N CYS A 180 -14.08 -10.84 -14.08
CA CYS A 180 -13.83 -11.00 -12.65
C CYS A 180 -15.07 -10.67 -11.81
N TRP A 181 -15.17 -11.19 -10.59
CA TRP A 181 -16.35 -10.91 -9.77
C TRP A 181 -16.10 -9.92 -8.62
N VAL A 182 -14.84 -9.56 -8.31
CA VAL A 182 -14.53 -8.50 -7.31
C VAL A 182 -15.04 -7.13 -7.75
N GLY A 183 -15.04 -6.88 -9.06
CA GLY A 183 -15.46 -5.62 -9.66
C GLY A 183 -15.90 -5.83 -11.10
N ARG A 184 -16.17 -4.75 -11.83
CA ARG A 184 -16.58 -4.83 -13.23
C ARG A 184 -15.42 -4.66 -14.20
N LEU A 185 -14.22 -4.30 -13.72
CA LEU A 185 -13.07 -4.03 -14.55
C LEU A 185 -11.80 -4.58 -13.88
N CYS A 186 -11.27 -5.68 -14.42
CA CYS A 186 -10.00 -6.27 -14.07
C CYS A 186 -9.12 -6.35 -15.31
N PHE A 187 -7.83 -6.13 -15.16
CA PHE A 187 -6.90 -6.01 -16.28
C PHE A 187 -5.49 -6.38 -15.84
N THR A 188 -4.58 -6.53 -16.78
CA THR A 188 -3.17 -6.74 -16.43
C THR A 188 -2.54 -5.42 -15.92
N PRO A 189 -1.61 -5.48 -14.96
CA PRO A 189 -0.88 -4.29 -14.50
C PRO A 189 -0.24 -3.49 -15.63
N THR A 190 0.26 -4.15 -16.68
CA THR A 190 0.79 -3.50 -17.88
C THR A 190 -0.27 -2.70 -18.64
N ALA A 191 -1.51 -3.19 -18.74
CA ALA A 191 -2.61 -2.44 -19.34
C ALA A 191 -2.98 -1.21 -18.49
N GLY A 192 -2.94 -1.34 -17.16
CA GLY A 192 -3.13 -0.22 -16.24
C GLY A 192 -2.07 0.88 -16.41
N ALA A 193 -0.80 0.49 -16.54
CA ALA A 193 0.30 1.43 -16.79
C ALA A 193 0.14 2.14 -18.15
N ALA A 194 -0.18 1.38 -19.21
CA ALA A 194 -0.42 1.95 -20.53
C ALA A 194 -1.58 2.96 -20.55
N ALA A 195 -2.64 2.68 -19.78
CA ALA A 195 -3.77 3.61 -19.63
C ALA A 195 -3.36 4.90 -18.89
N ALA A 196 -2.52 4.79 -17.85
CA ALA A 196 -2.00 5.96 -17.14
C ALA A 196 -1.12 6.84 -18.03
N GLU A 197 -0.25 6.23 -18.83
CA GLU A 197 0.55 6.93 -19.85
C GLU A 197 -0.34 7.63 -20.89
N ALA A 198 -1.34 6.92 -21.42
CA ALA A 198 -2.27 7.47 -22.42
C ALA A 198 -3.04 8.68 -21.87
N LEU A 199 -3.51 8.61 -20.61
CA LEU A 199 -4.20 9.72 -19.98
C LEU A 199 -3.31 10.96 -19.84
N LEU A 200 -2.05 10.79 -19.42
CA LEU A 200 -1.11 11.91 -19.33
C LEU A 200 -0.81 12.48 -20.72
N ALA A 201 -0.70 11.62 -21.74
CA ALA A 201 -0.54 12.07 -23.13
C ALA A 201 -1.74 12.90 -23.62
N ASP A 202 -2.97 12.52 -23.25
CA ASP A 202 -4.18 13.33 -23.53
C ASP A 202 -4.10 14.71 -22.87
N GLY A 203 -3.49 14.79 -21.67
CA GLY A 203 -3.28 16.06 -20.96
C GLY A 203 -2.36 17.05 -21.68
N LEU A 204 -1.44 16.58 -22.53
CA LEU A 204 -0.52 17.44 -23.29
C LEU A 204 -1.23 18.40 -24.26
N VAL A 205 -2.47 18.10 -24.66
CA VAL A 205 -3.29 19.01 -25.48
C VAL A 205 -3.50 20.35 -24.77
N TYR A 206 -3.58 20.35 -23.43
CA TYR A 206 -3.81 21.56 -22.62
C TYR A 206 -2.50 22.21 -22.15
N ALA A 207 -1.45 21.44 -21.93
CA ALA A 207 -0.17 21.90 -21.42
C ALA A 207 1.00 21.14 -22.11
N PRO A 208 1.35 21.50 -23.35
CA PRO A 208 2.28 20.73 -24.20
C PRO A 208 3.69 20.60 -23.67
N SER A 209 4.12 21.53 -22.80
CA SER A 209 5.45 21.50 -22.18
C SER A 209 5.53 20.61 -20.92
N SER A 210 4.43 20.00 -20.53
CA SER A 210 4.40 19.07 -19.39
C SER A 210 5.20 17.80 -19.71
N ARG A 211 5.75 17.21 -18.67
CA ARG A 211 6.57 15.98 -18.82
C ARG A 211 6.53 15.11 -17.57
N TRP A 212 6.84 13.85 -17.75
CA TRP A 212 6.99 12.91 -16.64
C TRP A 212 8.20 12.01 -16.83
N ALA A 213 8.68 11.45 -15.75
CA ALA A 213 9.72 10.43 -15.77
C ALA A 213 9.39 9.34 -14.76
N THR A 214 9.26 8.13 -15.27
CA THR A 214 9.36 6.90 -14.49
C THR A 214 10.81 6.62 -14.11
N GLU A 215 11.05 5.62 -13.26
CA GLU A 215 12.38 5.25 -12.77
C GLU A 215 13.14 6.44 -12.15
N THR A 216 12.40 7.33 -11.49
CA THR A 216 12.92 8.55 -10.89
C THR A 216 12.51 8.63 -9.42
N ALA A 217 13.45 8.36 -8.52
CA ALA A 217 13.24 8.43 -7.08
C ALA A 217 13.25 9.88 -6.59
N PHE A 218 12.31 10.26 -5.73
CA PHE A 218 12.38 11.51 -4.98
C PHE A 218 13.60 11.50 -4.05
N LYS A 219 14.37 12.58 -4.01
CA LYS A 219 15.61 12.62 -3.24
C LYS A 219 15.75 13.86 -2.36
N GLY A 220 14.75 14.73 -2.36
CA GLY A 220 14.72 15.91 -1.50
C GLY A 220 14.13 17.15 -2.16
N ALA A 221 14.10 18.25 -1.40
CA ALA A 221 13.59 19.52 -1.85
C ALA A 221 14.40 20.71 -1.25
N GLU A 222 14.35 21.84 -1.92
CA GLU A 222 14.83 23.11 -1.40
C GLU A 222 13.67 23.96 -0.90
N PHE A 223 13.97 24.83 0.04
CA PHE A 223 12.99 25.72 0.64
C PHE A 223 13.45 27.17 0.52
N ASN A 224 12.50 28.10 0.53
CA ASN A 224 12.78 29.51 0.67
C ASN A 224 13.43 29.81 2.04
N GLN A 225 13.82 31.06 2.26
CA GLN A 225 14.51 31.47 3.49
C GLN A 225 13.69 31.28 4.76
N THR A 226 12.37 31.44 4.67
CA THR A 226 11.43 31.23 5.80
C THR A 226 11.14 29.75 6.06
N GLY A 227 11.41 28.85 5.11
CA GLY A 227 11.17 27.41 5.23
C GLY A 227 9.71 27.00 5.07
N ASP A 228 8.85 27.91 4.60
CA ASP A 228 7.40 27.68 4.42
C ASP A 228 7.00 27.36 2.97
N ARG A 229 7.93 27.42 2.02
CA ARG A 229 7.67 27.13 0.60
C ARG A 229 8.78 26.28 0.00
N ILE A 230 8.39 25.28 -0.77
CA ILE A 230 9.31 24.50 -1.60
C ILE A 230 9.66 25.33 -2.85
N THR A 231 10.95 25.47 -3.13
CA THR A 231 11.48 26.23 -4.28
C THR A 231 12.01 25.32 -5.38
N ALA A 232 12.41 24.09 -5.03
CA ALA A 232 12.79 23.05 -5.97
C ALA A 232 12.56 21.66 -5.37
N VAL A 233 12.31 20.67 -6.22
CA VAL A 233 12.27 19.24 -5.88
C VAL A 233 13.38 18.54 -6.62
N TYR A 234 14.04 17.58 -5.98
CA TYR A 234 15.09 16.77 -6.57
C TYR A 234 14.67 15.33 -6.76
N GLY A 235 14.96 14.80 -7.93
CA GLY A 235 14.85 13.40 -8.25
C GLY A 235 16.17 12.81 -8.73
N VAL A 236 16.35 11.49 -8.57
CA VAL A 236 17.40 10.73 -9.22
C VAL A 236 16.77 9.83 -10.27
N LYS A 237 17.00 10.16 -11.54
CA LYS A 237 16.56 9.36 -12.68
C LYS A 237 17.60 8.30 -12.98
N ARG A 238 17.19 7.04 -13.00
CA ARG A 238 18.02 5.91 -13.38
C ARG A 238 17.67 5.44 -14.80
N LYS A 239 18.65 4.91 -15.48
CA LYS A 239 18.50 4.24 -16.79
C LYS A 239 19.30 2.96 -16.74
N ALA A 240 18.65 1.82 -16.98
CA ALA A 240 19.34 0.54 -17.05
C ALA A 240 20.37 0.54 -18.17
N ARG A 241 21.58 -0.01 -17.90
CA ARG A 241 22.65 -0.20 -18.87
C ARG A 241 22.39 -1.35 -19.83
N ASP A 242 21.74 -2.42 -19.32
CA ASP A 242 21.25 -3.53 -20.15
C ASP A 242 19.79 -3.25 -20.54
N VAL A 243 19.50 -3.18 -21.83
CA VAL A 243 18.15 -2.98 -22.38
C VAL A 243 17.17 -4.12 -22.02
N ARG A 244 17.70 -5.27 -21.62
CA ARG A 244 16.91 -6.42 -21.17
C ARG A 244 16.60 -6.41 -19.68
N TYR A 245 17.11 -5.41 -18.95
CA TYR A 245 16.86 -5.29 -17.52
C TYR A 245 15.36 -5.22 -17.25
N ILE A 246 14.93 -6.01 -16.28
CA ILE A 246 13.65 -5.88 -15.60
C ILE A 246 13.90 -5.87 -14.10
N PRO A 247 13.07 -5.17 -13.29
CA PRO A 247 13.20 -5.18 -11.84
C PRO A 247 13.21 -6.60 -11.29
N GLU A 248 13.90 -6.80 -10.18
CA GLU A 248 13.88 -8.10 -9.50
C GLU A 248 12.48 -8.44 -8.97
N GLY A 249 11.65 -7.42 -8.68
CA GLY A 249 10.41 -7.60 -7.92
C GLY A 249 10.70 -7.95 -6.46
N ARG A 250 11.86 -7.51 -6.00
CA ARG A 250 12.33 -7.60 -4.63
C ARG A 250 12.95 -6.26 -4.24
N LEU A 251 12.06 -5.30 -3.96
CA LEU A 251 12.45 -3.92 -3.67
C LEU A 251 13.45 -3.83 -2.51
N SER A 252 13.38 -4.76 -1.55
CA SER A 252 14.35 -4.84 -0.45
C SER A 252 15.82 -4.94 -0.92
N ARG A 253 16.05 -5.47 -2.12
CA ARG A 253 17.38 -5.62 -2.72
C ARG A 253 17.76 -4.44 -3.62
N GLU A 254 16.78 -3.78 -4.19
CA GLU A 254 16.95 -2.75 -5.22
C GLU A 254 16.88 -1.32 -4.67
N ILE A 255 16.21 -1.13 -3.51
CA ILE A 255 15.87 0.19 -2.99
C ILE A 255 17.10 1.09 -2.78
N VAL A 256 18.20 0.54 -2.29
CA VAL A 256 19.44 1.31 -2.07
C VAL A 256 19.99 1.82 -3.39
N SER A 257 20.05 0.96 -4.41
CA SER A 257 20.47 1.36 -5.75
C SER A 257 19.47 2.36 -6.35
N TRP A 258 18.16 2.14 -6.26
CA TRP A 258 17.16 3.01 -6.88
C TRP A 258 17.20 4.45 -6.34
N TYR A 259 17.55 4.63 -5.07
CA TYR A 259 17.64 5.96 -4.42
C TYR A 259 19.06 6.55 -4.42
N SER A 260 20.09 5.82 -4.86
CA SER A 260 21.46 6.35 -4.87
C SER A 260 21.64 7.41 -5.96
N TRP A 261 22.32 8.50 -5.64
CA TRP A 261 22.78 9.49 -6.64
C TRP A 261 23.80 8.91 -7.62
N GLU A 262 24.62 7.98 -7.16
CA GLU A 262 25.75 7.44 -7.91
C GLU A 262 25.30 6.36 -8.89
N SER A 263 25.82 6.43 -10.11
CA SER A 263 25.72 5.35 -11.09
C SER A 263 26.41 4.10 -10.56
N ASP A 264 25.86 2.94 -10.90
CA ASP A 264 26.39 1.63 -10.50
C ASP A 264 26.55 0.69 -11.71
N SER A 265 26.80 -0.58 -11.48
CA SER A 265 26.94 -1.58 -12.57
C SER A 265 25.65 -1.80 -13.35
N THR A 266 24.50 -1.51 -12.76
CA THR A 266 23.17 -1.75 -13.33
C THR A 266 22.60 -0.50 -14.00
N PHE A 267 22.82 0.69 -13.39
CA PHE A 267 22.18 1.93 -13.82
C PHE A 267 23.17 3.06 -14.07
N ASP A 268 22.93 3.79 -15.14
CA ASP A 268 23.37 5.18 -15.30
C ASP A 268 22.35 6.11 -14.62
N LYS A 269 22.83 7.07 -13.85
CA LYS A 269 21.97 7.96 -13.06
C LYS A 269 22.22 9.42 -13.34
N ARG A 270 21.14 10.20 -13.28
CA ARG A 270 21.17 11.66 -13.43
C ARG A 270 20.31 12.32 -12.37
N ALA A 271 20.82 13.37 -11.77
CA ALA A 271 20.01 14.23 -10.93
C ALA A 271 19.06 15.07 -11.79
N VAL A 272 17.82 15.22 -11.35
CA VAL A 272 16.82 16.11 -11.96
C VAL A 272 16.39 17.12 -10.91
N ARG A 273 16.34 18.40 -11.29
CA ARG A 273 15.85 19.51 -10.48
C ARG A 273 14.58 20.06 -11.10
N LEU A 274 13.47 19.98 -10.39
CA LEU A 274 12.16 20.49 -10.79
C LEU A 274 11.93 21.80 -10.03
N GLN A 275 11.75 22.90 -10.75
CA GLN A 275 11.62 24.24 -10.15
C GLN A 275 10.62 25.10 -10.94
N ALA A 276 10.14 26.18 -10.34
CA ALA A 276 9.36 27.16 -11.07
C ALA A 276 10.21 27.87 -12.14
N PRO A 277 9.61 28.31 -13.25
CA PRO A 277 10.23 29.30 -14.12
C PRO A 277 10.59 30.56 -13.35
N GLU A 278 11.61 31.28 -13.81
CA GLU A 278 12.07 32.50 -13.15
C GLU A 278 10.92 33.49 -12.91
N GLY A 279 10.84 33.99 -11.70
CA GLY A 279 9.82 34.95 -11.28
C GLY A 279 8.41 34.38 -11.10
N LYS A 280 8.16 33.05 -11.28
CA LYS A 280 6.88 32.42 -11.05
C LYS A 280 6.83 31.65 -9.72
N GLN A 281 5.65 31.26 -9.32
CA GLN A 281 5.44 30.33 -8.19
C GLN A 281 5.19 28.91 -8.70
N MET A 282 5.42 27.94 -7.84
CA MET A 282 5.18 26.52 -8.08
C MET A 282 4.31 25.95 -6.96
N ILE A 283 3.42 25.04 -7.33
CA ILE A 283 2.71 24.19 -6.36
C ILE A 283 3.29 22.78 -6.47
N VAL A 284 3.55 22.18 -5.34
CA VAL A 284 4.02 20.78 -5.23
C VAL A 284 2.89 19.89 -4.73
N ILE A 285 2.78 18.70 -5.28
CA ILE A 285 1.79 17.69 -4.85
C ILE A 285 2.56 16.44 -4.44
N ASP A 286 2.43 16.03 -3.16
CA ASP A 286 2.87 14.69 -2.72
C ASP A 286 1.75 13.70 -3.00
N ALA A 287 1.95 12.86 -3.99
CA ALA A 287 1.07 11.78 -4.39
C ALA A 287 1.73 10.40 -4.20
N THR A 288 2.77 10.33 -3.39
CA THR A 288 3.39 9.04 -3.04
C THR A 288 2.50 8.26 -2.08
N ASP A 289 2.49 6.94 -2.19
CA ASP A 289 1.66 6.07 -1.34
C ASP A 289 2.05 6.13 0.15
N THR A 290 3.29 6.52 0.44
CA THR A 290 3.84 6.58 1.80
C THR A 290 3.83 7.96 2.43
N GLY A 291 3.47 9.03 1.70
CA GLY A 291 3.74 10.40 2.11
C GLY A 291 5.25 10.64 2.21
N GLU A 292 5.96 10.39 1.13
CA GLU A 292 7.42 10.38 1.11
C GLU A 292 8.00 11.77 1.35
N LEU A 293 7.47 12.78 0.65
CA LEU A 293 7.86 14.18 0.85
C LEU A 293 7.45 14.66 2.25
N VAL A 294 6.26 14.24 2.73
CA VAL A 294 5.79 14.50 4.09
C VAL A 294 6.81 14.03 5.13
N GLY A 295 7.29 12.78 5.02
CA GLY A 295 8.30 12.22 5.90
C GLY A 295 9.66 12.91 5.78
N TRP A 296 10.11 13.16 4.54
CA TRP A 296 11.38 13.81 4.26
C TRP A 296 11.43 15.25 4.79
N ALA A 297 10.37 16.02 4.58
CA ALA A 297 10.26 17.42 5.02
C ALA A 297 9.85 17.55 6.50
N ASN A 298 9.71 16.44 7.22
CA ASN A 298 9.28 16.44 8.61
C ASN A 298 7.97 17.21 8.85
N ILE A 299 7.00 17.01 7.97
CA ILE A 299 5.67 17.61 8.11
C ILE A 299 4.90 16.86 9.20
N PRO A 300 4.13 17.53 10.06
CA PRO A 300 3.29 16.86 11.06
C PRO A 300 2.34 15.85 10.41
N HIS A 301 2.42 14.60 10.85
CA HIS A 301 1.65 13.49 10.33
C HIS A 301 1.40 12.42 11.40
N ARG A 302 0.51 11.50 11.10
CA ARG A 302 0.23 10.30 11.90
C ARG A 302 0.63 9.04 11.13
N LEU A 303 1.00 8.04 11.89
CA LEU A 303 1.21 6.66 11.45
C LEU A 303 0.45 5.72 12.35
N GLY A 304 -0.07 4.64 11.78
CA GLY A 304 -0.72 3.58 12.53
C GLY A 304 -2.01 3.99 13.23
N THR A 305 -2.36 3.30 14.30
CA THR A 305 -3.64 3.48 15.00
C THR A 305 -3.64 4.66 15.96
N GLU A 306 -4.83 5.19 16.21
CA GLU A 306 -5.11 6.21 17.22
C GLU A 306 -5.96 5.63 18.36
N SER A 307 -5.84 6.22 19.56
CA SER A 307 -6.74 5.98 20.68
C SER A 307 -7.96 6.92 20.64
N PHE A 308 -8.99 6.59 21.42
CA PHE A 308 -10.11 7.50 21.63
C PHE A 308 -9.66 8.86 22.18
N ALA A 309 -8.69 8.87 23.10
CA ALA A 309 -8.16 10.12 23.66
C ALA A 309 -7.51 11.02 22.60
N THR A 310 -6.87 10.41 21.58
CA THR A 310 -6.19 11.12 20.52
C THR A 310 -7.11 11.53 19.37
N SER A 311 -8.03 10.66 18.97
CA SER A 311 -8.89 10.89 17.79
C SER A 311 -10.31 11.32 18.12
N GLY A 312 -10.84 10.91 19.27
CA GLY A 312 -12.25 11.07 19.63
C GLY A 312 -13.17 10.10 18.89
N GLU A 313 -12.64 9.05 18.31
CA GLU A 313 -13.38 8.05 17.51
C GLU A 313 -13.83 6.89 18.39
N LYS A 314 -15.09 6.48 18.23
CA LYS A 314 -15.72 5.44 19.06
C LYS A 314 -15.00 4.09 18.97
N PHE A 315 -14.55 3.70 17.78
CA PHE A 315 -13.93 2.41 17.54
C PHE A 315 -12.39 2.46 17.44
N ALA A 316 -11.80 3.59 17.82
CA ALA A 316 -10.37 3.71 18.02
C ALA A 316 -9.89 2.79 19.16
N VAL A 317 -8.72 2.17 19.00
CA VAL A 317 -8.23 1.15 19.96
C VAL A 317 -7.14 1.69 20.87
N SER A 318 -5.98 2.04 20.31
CA SER A 318 -4.83 2.56 21.06
C SER A 318 -3.91 3.33 20.11
N ASP A 319 -3.13 4.25 20.65
CA ASP A 319 -2.06 4.88 19.88
C ASP A 319 -0.94 3.88 19.64
N ASN A 320 -0.66 3.58 18.38
CA ASN A 320 0.43 2.69 17.98
C ASN A 320 0.95 3.06 16.59
N THR A 321 2.09 3.73 16.53
CA THR A 321 2.72 4.19 15.29
C THR A 321 3.21 3.08 14.39
N ASP A 322 3.47 1.90 14.94
CA ASP A 322 3.95 0.75 14.19
C ASP A 322 2.78 0.00 13.50
N CYS A 323 1.57 0.18 14.01
CA CYS A 323 0.36 -0.50 13.55
C CYS A 323 -0.27 0.19 12.33
N THR A 324 0.45 0.29 11.24
CA THR A 324 -0.12 0.65 9.93
C THR A 324 -0.90 -0.53 9.35
N GLN A 325 -1.81 -0.27 8.41
CA GLN A 325 -2.49 -1.36 7.72
C GLN A 325 -1.49 -2.25 6.97
N ALA A 326 -1.80 -3.54 6.91
CA ALA A 326 -1.00 -4.51 6.17
C ALA A 326 -0.76 -4.08 4.72
N TYR A 327 0.42 -4.31 4.21
CA TYR A 327 0.77 -4.13 2.81
C TYR A 327 0.91 -5.48 2.10
N THR A 328 0.91 -5.47 0.77
CA THR A 328 0.88 -6.70 -0.02
C THR A 328 1.87 -6.63 -1.17
N TYR A 329 2.49 -7.75 -1.49
CA TYR A 329 3.15 -7.96 -2.78
C TYR A 329 2.25 -8.85 -3.67
N PRO A 330 1.41 -8.27 -4.54
CA PRO A 330 0.63 -9.04 -5.51
C PRO A 330 1.51 -9.78 -6.52
N PHE A 331 0.96 -10.90 -7.02
CA PHE A 331 1.56 -11.71 -8.08
C PHE A 331 0.46 -12.30 -8.98
N VAL A 332 0.85 -12.78 -10.14
CA VAL A 332 -0.09 -13.37 -11.12
C VAL A 332 0.07 -14.87 -11.21
N LEU A 333 -1.05 -15.58 -11.12
CA LEU A 333 -1.16 -17.00 -11.48
C LEU A 333 -1.91 -17.15 -12.81
N ALA A 334 -1.45 -18.06 -13.64
CA ALA A 334 -2.12 -18.47 -14.87
C ALA A 334 -2.53 -19.96 -14.78
N ILE A 335 -3.63 -20.32 -15.44
CA ILE A 335 -3.94 -21.71 -15.69
C ILE A 335 -3.13 -22.15 -16.91
N ARG A 336 -2.02 -22.78 -16.63
CA ARG A 336 -1.06 -23.22 -17.63
C ARG A 336 -0.22 -24.37 -17.09
N ASN A 337 0.02 -25.37 -17.92
CA ASN A 337 0.98 -26.41 -17.57
C ASN A 337 2.39 -25.95 -17.96
N ASP A 338 3.29 -25.87 -17.00
CA ASP A 338 4.71 -25.58 -17.20
C ASP A 338 5.63 -26.70 -16.69
N ASP A 339 5.05 -27.92 -16.50
CA ASP A 339 5.75 -29.09 -15.97
C ASP A 339 6.42 -28.86 -14.60
N GLY A 340 5.82 -27.98 -13.79
CA GLY A 340 6.30 -27.66 -12.44
C GLY A 340 7.47 -26.66 -12.37
N ARG A 341 7.95 -26.15 -13.51
CA ARG A 341 9.15 -25.28 -13.56
C ARG A 341 9.03 -24.02 -12.74
N SER A 342 7.84 -23.38 -12.72
CA SER A 342 7.64 -22.18 -11.91
C SER A 342 7.60 -22.50 -10.40
N LEU A 343 7.02 -23.63 -10.00
CA LEU A 343 7.04 -24.10 -8.62
C LEU A 343 8.46 -24.43 -8.15
N ASP A 344 9.25 -25.14 -8.96
CA ASP A 344 10.66 -25.43 -8.66
C ASP A 344 11.47 -24.14 -8.50
N ARG A 345 11.25 -23.18 -9.38
CA ARG A 345 11.87 -21.86 -9.28
C ARG A 345 11.50 -21.14 -7.99
N LEU A 346 10.22 -21.13 -7.60
CA LEU A 346 9.78 -20.53 -6.32
C LEU A 346 10.51 -21.18 -5.14
N LYS A 347 10.63 -22.51 -5.12
CA LYS A 347 11.34 -23.24 -4.06
C LYS A 347 12.83 -22.89 -3.99
N GLN A 348 13.47 -22.60 -5.11
CA GLN A 348 14.89 -22.21 -5.16
C GLN A 348 15.15 -20.79 -4.69
N ILE A 349 14.25 -19.84 -4.96
CA ILE A 349 14.42 -18.43 -4.58
C ILE A 349 13.96 -18.12 -3.15
N GLN A 350 13.39 -19.09 -2.45
CA GLN A 350 12.88 -18.94 -1.10
C GLN A 350 14.01 -18.82 -0.08
N PRO A 351 13.92 -17.90 0.87
CA PRO A 351 14.86 -17.83 1.98
C PRO A 351 14.62 -18.93 2.99
N GLY A 352 15.63 -19.19 3.81
CA GLY A 352 15.59 -20.20 4.88
C GLY A 352 14.85 -19.75 6.15
N PHE A 353 13.66 -19.17 6.07
CA PHE A 353 12.86 -18.89 7.26
C PHE A 353 11.69 -19.89 7.40
N SER A 354 11.04 -19.90 8.56
CA SER A 354 10.07 -20.93 8.93
C SER A 354 8.85 -20.96 7.99
N ARG A 355 8.84 -21.89 7.05
CA ARG A 355 7.70 -22.14 6.15
C ARG A 355 6.44 -22.50 6.91
N GLU A 356 6.55 -23.26 7.99
CA GLU A 356 5.41 -23.69 8.81
C GLU A 356 4.74 -22.47 9.48
N GLU A 357 5.51 -21.56 10.04
CA GLU A 357 4.99 -20.38 10.69
C GLU A 357 4.19 -19.50 9.72
N HIS A 358 4.74 -19.26 8.50
CA HIS A 358 4.03 -18.49 7.47
C HIS A 358 2.78 -19.20 6.96
N ARG A 359 2.83 -20.54 6.79
CA ARG A 359 1.70 -21.33 6.27
C ARG A 359 0.50 -21.36 7.21
N LEU A 360 0.68 -21.12 8.49
CA LEU A 360 -0.43 -21.02 9.45
C LEU A 360 -1.42 -19.88 9.12
N ASP A 361 -0.95 -18.86 8.41
CA ASP A 361 -1.79 -17.74 7.97
C ASP A 361 -2.54 -18.01 6.68
N TYR A 362 -2.04 -18.90 5.82
CA TYR A 362 -2.61 -19.20 4.52
C TYR A 362 -3.86 -20.07 4.64
N ASN A 363 -5.00 -19.51 4.30
CA ASN A 363 -6.26 -20.23 4.40
C ASN A 363 -7.31 -19.67 3.45
N LEU A 364 -7.88 -20.50 2.57
CA LEU A 364 -9.02 -20.12 1.73
C LEU A 364 -10.36 -20.35 2.43
N ASP A 365 -10.46 -21.33 3.33
CA ASP A 365 -11.74 -21.74 3.96
C ASP A 365 -12.33 -20.65 4.88
N ARG A 366 -11.48 -19.74 5.37
CA ARG A 366 -11.90 -18.62 6.22
C ARG A 366 -12.38 -17.40 5.45
N PHE A 367 -12.41 -17.46 4.14
CA PHE A 367 -12.99 -16.42 3.31
C PHE A 367 -14.42 -16.83 2.92
N PRO A 368 -15.46 -16.29 3.58
CA PRO A 368 -16.85 -16.58 3.23
C PRO A 368 -17.14 -16.30 1.76
N MET A 369 -16.43 -15.34 1.16
CA MET A 369 -16.58 -14.98 -0.24
C MET A 369 -16.14 -16.05 -1.22
N PHE A 370 -15.31 -17.01 -0.81
CA PHE A 370 -14.90 -18.12 -1.68
C PHE A 370 -15.76 -19.37 -1.48
N VAL A 371 -16.74 -19.36 -0.56
CA VAL A 371 -17.67 -20.49 -0.40
C VAL A 371 -18.55 -20.60 -1.64
N GLY A 372 -18.35 -21.67 -2.41
CA GLY A 372 -19.07 -21.92 -3.67
C GLY A 372 -18.55 -21.12 -4.88
N ASN A 373 -17.54 -20.29 -4.71
CA ASN A 373 -16.91 -19.49 -5.76
C ASN A 373 -15.44 -19.86 -5.96
N SER A 374 -14.98 -19.86 -7.20
CA SER A 374 -13.56 -20.04 -7.47
C SER A 374 -12.77 -18.80 -7.01
N PHE A 375 -11.75 -19.02 -6.16
CA PHE A 375 -10.80 -17.97 -5.80
C PHE A 375 -10.13 -17.37 -7.04
N PHE A 376 -9.93 -18.20 -8.08
CA PHE A 376 -9.24 -17.79 -9.31
C PHE A 376 -10.03 -16.71 -10.06
N ASN A 377 -11.36 -16.77 -10.05
CA ASN A 377 -12.22 -15.80 -10.73
C ASN A 377 -12.38 -14.49 -9.96
N TYR A 378 -11.95 -14.43 -8.70
CA TYR A 378 -12.09 -13.22 -7.86
C TYR A 378 -11.49 -11.99 -8.54
N ARG A 379 -10.22 -12.07 -8.93
CA ARG A 379 -9.51 -11.03 -9.68
C ARG A 379 -8.93 -11.60 -10.98
N ARG A 380 -9.78 -12.26 -11.78
CA ARG A 380 -9.39 -12.80 -13.08
C ARG A 380 -9.13 -11.67 -14.06
N ILE A 381 -7.87 -11.26 -14.19
CA ILE A 381 -7.40 -10.11 -15.00
C ILE A 381 -7.38 -10.38 -16.50
N PHE A 382 -7.44 -11.65 -16.90
CA PHE A 382 -7.57 -12.08 -18.29
C PHE A 382 -8.38 -13.38 -18.34
N SER A 383 -9.36 -13.42 -19.23
CA SER A 383 -10.19 -14.59 -19.50
C SER A 383 -10.18 -14.96 -20.97
N MET A 384 -10.03 -16.26 -21.23
CA MET A 384 -10.15 -16.84 -22.57
C MET A 384 -11.59 -16.78 -23.13
N ALA A 385 -12.58 -16.65 -22.25
CA ALA A 385 -13.99 -16.53 -22.60
C ALA A 385 -14.68 -15.44 -21.76
N ARG A 386 -15.58 -14.71 -22.37
CA ARG A 386 -16.51 -13.77 -21.68
C ARG A 386 -17.66 -14.58 -21.10
N ASP A 387 -17.50 -15.06 -19.89
CA ASP A 387 -18.48 -15.87 -19.16
C ASP A 387 -18.83 -15.23 -17.81
N ASP A 388 -19.82 -15.80 -17.13
CA ASP A 388 -20.19 -15.36 -15.78
C ASP A 388 -19.07 -15.67 -14.80
N PRO A 389 -18.38 -14.65 -14.22
CA PRO A 389 -17.24 -14.88 -13.35
C PRO A 389 -17.59 -15.58 -12.05
N PHE A 390 -18.84 -15.57 -11.60
CA PHE A 390 -19.25 -16.24 -10.36
C PHE A 390 -19.33 -17.74 -10.53
N HIS A 391 -19.79 -18.24 -11.69
CA HIS A 391 -20.11 -19.64 -11.90
C HIS A 391 -19.21 -20.32 -12.95
N ALA A 392 -18.48 -19.56 -13.73
CA ALA A 392 -17.61 -20.12 -14.77
C ALA A 392 -16.45 -20.91 -14.21
N THR A 393 -16.16 -22.07 -14.80
CA THR A 393 -14.93 -22.80 -14.52
C THR A 393 -13.75 -22.08 -15.19
N PRO A 394 -12.68 -21.76 -14.43
CA PRO A 394 -11.46 -21.23 -15.02
C PRO A 394 -10.89 -22.14 -16.10
N ARG A 395 -10.27 -21.54 -17.14
CA ARG A 395 -9.82 -22.27 -18.35
C ARG A 395 -8.33 -22.07 -18.58
N LEU A 396 -7.76 -23.00 -19.32
CA LEU A 396 -6.39 -22.89 -19.80
C LEU A 396 -6.16 -21.52 -20.50
N GLY A 397 -5.19 -20.78 -20.05
CA GLY A 397 -4.88 -19.42 -20.50
C GLY A 397 -5.48 -18.29 -19.64
N ASP A 398 -6.43 -18.56 -18.78
CA ASP A 398 -6.94 -17.57 -17.82
C ASP A 398 -5.84 -17.13 -16.84
N MET A 399 -5.88 -15.86 -16.42
CA MET A 399 -4.93 -15.29 -15.46
C MET A 399 -5.65 -14.57 -14.35
N THR A 400 -5.18 -14.75 -13.12
CA THR A 400 -5.67 -14.04 -11.94
C THR A 400 -4.55 -13.32 -11.22
N ILE A 401 -4.87 -12.18 -10.61
CA ILE A 401 -3.96 -11.51 -9.71
C ILE A 401 -4.33 -11.78 -8.26
N VAL A 402 -3.35 -12.12 -7.45
CA VAL A 402 -3.54 -12.51 -6.05
C VAL A 402 -3.19 -11.33 -5.16
N ASN A 403 -4.17 -10.90 -4.35
CA ASN A 403 -4.05 -9.83 -3.37
C ASN A 403 -5.13 -10.05 -2.30
N TRP A 404 -4.77 -10.77 -1.22
CA TRP A 404 -5.72 -11.17 -0.17
C TRP A 404 -5.15 -10.98 1.21
N ASN A 405 -6.03 -10.52 2.11
CA ASN A 405 -5.80 -10.67 3.52
C ASN A 405 -5.73 -12.19 3.89
N ARG A 406 -4.98 -12.62 4.89
CA ARG A 406 -4.73 -14.05 5.19
C ARG A 406 -4.15 -14.87 4.02
N GLY A 407 -3.50 -14.21 3.10
CA GLY A 407 -2.74 -14.78 2.00
C GLY A 407 -1.41 -14.06 1.93
N ASN A 408 -1.26 -13.17 0.93
CA ASN A 408 -0.01 -12.41 0.74
C ASN A 408 0.02 -11.03 1.43
N ASP A 409 -0.94 -10.70 2.29
CA ASP A 409 -0.87 -9.51 3.13
C ASP A 409 0.17 -9.67 4.24
N TRP A 410 1.03 -8.67 4.40
CA TRP A 410 2.01 -8.59 5.46
C TRP A 410 1.72 -7.43 6.41
N GLY A 411 1.25 -7.74 7.60
CA GLY A 411 0.87 -6.77 8.65
C GLY A 411 1.72 -6.90 9.92
N ILE A 412 2.86 -7.59 9.85
CA ILE A 412 3.75 -7.75 11.02
C ILE A 412 4.47 -6.43 11.30
N MET A 413 4.33 -5.94 12.52
CA MET A 413 4.84 -4.64 12.96
C MET A 413 6.29 -4.66 13.45
N ASN A 414 6.95 -5.81 13.48
CA ASN A 414 8.32 -5.93 13.96
C ASN A 414 9.24 -6.55 12.91
N PRO A 415 9.91 -5.74 12.09
CA PRO A 415 9.88 -4.27 12.08
C PRO A 415 8.71 -3.72 11.24
N PRO A 416 8.21 -2.50 11.53
CA PRO A 416 7.20 -1.84 10.70
C PRO A 416 7.77 -1.42 9.34
N LEU A 417 6.91 -1.30 8.33
CA LEU A 417 7.33 -0.90 6.98
C LEU A 417 7.73 0.57 6.92
N ILE A 418 6.90 1.45 7.46
CA ILE A 418 7.09 2.90 7.34
C ILE A 418 7.79 3.42 8.59
N LEU A 419 8.96 4.00 8.38
CA LEU A 419 9.78 4.50 9.47
C LEU A 419 9.23 5.79 10.06
N THR A 420 9.20 5.87 11.38
CA THR A 420 8.99 7.10 12.15
C THR A 420 10.20 8.04 11.97
N ASN A 421 10.05 9.31 12.33
CA ASN A 421 11.17 10.27 12.26
C ASN A 421 12.39 9.84 13.11
N LYS A 422 12.17 9.19 14.25
CA LYS A 422 13.24 8.63 15.08
C LYS A 422 13.99 7.50 14.35
N GLU A 423 13.25 6.62 13.68
CA GLU A 423 13.82 5.51 12.91
C GLU A 423 14.49 5.99 11.63
N ILE A 424 13.94 6.99 10.93
CA ILE A 424 14.60 7.67 9.81
C ILE A 424 15.98 8.20 10.25
N GLN A 425 16.06 8.78 11.46
CA GLN A 425 17.33 9.26 11.99
C GLN A 425 18.28 8.11 12.35
N SER A 426 17.80 7.10 13.08
CA SER A 426 18.65 5.98 13.55
C SER A 426 19.10 5.05 12.42
N SER A 427 18.32 4.94 11.33
CA SER A 427 18.66 4.18 10.12
C SER A 427 19.62 4.91 9.17
N GLY A 428 20.00 6.15 9.44
CA GLY A 428 20.82 6.98 8.56
C GLY A 428 20.08 7.54 7.33
N GLN A 429 18.76 7.37 7.24
CA GLN A 429 18.00 7.86 6.08
C GLN A 429 17.87 9.39 6.05
N ARG A 430 18.21 10.10 7.14
CA ARG A 430 18.35 11.56 7.07
C ARG A 430 19.52 12.02 6.20
N GLN A 431 20.55 11.20 6.04
CA GLN A 431 21.71 11.45 5.18
C GLN A 431 21.56 10.78 3.81
N ASN A 432 20.95 9.61 3.79
CA ASN A 432 20.73 8.84 2.55
C ASN A 432 19.29 8.34 2.46
N TRP A 433 18.41 9.17 1.95
CA TRP A 433 16.98 8.89 1.86
C TRP A 433 16.66 7.67 1.00
N LEU A 434 15.83 6.78 1.52
CA LEU A 434 15.35 5.54 0.90
C LEU A 434 13.80 5.44 1.00
N GLY A 435 13.08 6.55 0.74
CA GLY A 435 11.61 6.58 0.82
C GLY A 435 11.05 6.56 2.26
N GLY A 436 11.90 6.54 3.29
CA GLY A 436 11.47 6.36 4.67
C GLY A 436 10.88 4.97 4.91
N LEU A 437 11.35 3.95 4.17
CA LEU A 437 10.92 2.56 4.25
C LEU A 437 11.96 1.70 4.97
N ASN A 438 11.49 0.60 5.56
CA ASN A 438 12.32 -0.40 6.21
C ASN A 438 12.62 -1.56 5.25
N PRO A 439 13.89 -1.74 4.78
CA PRO A 439 14.22 -2.81 3.85
C PRO A 439 14.02 -4.22 4.42
N MET A 440 14.11 -4.41 5.74
CA MET A 440 13.85 -5.70 6.36
C MET A 440 12.37 -6.06 6.31
N SER A 441 11.48 -5.10 6.59
CA SER A 441 10.03 -5.32 6.44
C SER A 441 9.68 -5.64 4.99
N LEU A 442 10.23 -4.89 4.01
CA LEU A 442 10.04 -5.21 2.59
C LEU A 442 10.41 -6.66 2.27
N LYS A 443 11.59 -7.11 2.73
CA LYS A 443 12.09 -8.47 2.52
C LYS A 443 11.13 -9.53 3.07
N GLU A 444 10.59 -9.30 4.27
CA GLU A 444 9.67 -10.25 4.90
C GLU A 444 8.34 -10.33 4.12
N GLY A 445 7.76 -9.20 3.70
CA GLY A 445 6.57 -9.18 2.87
C GLY A 445 6.76 -9.85 1.50
N GLU A 446 7.93 -9.64 0.86
CA GLU A 446 8.30 -10.32 -0.39
C GLU A 446 8.37 -11.84 -0.21
N ASN A 447 9.02 -12.29 0.86
CA ASN A 447 9.17 -13.70 1.17
C ASN A 447 7.81 -14.34 1.48
N HIS A 448 6.96 -13.65 2.24
CA HIS A 448 5.62 -14.10 2.57
C HIS A 448 4.76 -14.30 1.30
N ALA A 449 4.81 -13.35 0.37
CA ALA A 449 4.06 -13.43 -0.88
C ALA A 449 4.54 -14.58 -1.79
N LEU A 450 5.85 -14.80 -1.89
CA LEU A 450 6.41 -15.93 -2.66
C LEU A 450 6.01 -17.28 -2.07
N LEU A 451 6.07 -17.42 -0.73
CA LEU A 451 5.60 -18.61 -0.04
C LEU A 451 4.10 -18.85 -0.23
N PHE A 452 3.30 -17.78 -0.27
CA PHE A 452 1.87 -17.92 -0.53
C PHE A 452 1.60 -18.41 -1.96
N SER A 453 2.35 -17.92 -2.94
CA SER A 453 2.26 -18.42 -4.31
C SER A 453 2.63 -19.91 -4.41
N GLU A 454 3.73 -20.33 -3.74
CA GLU A 454 4.11 -21.73 -3.62
C GLU A 454 2.99 -22.57 -3.00
N TRP A 455 2.43 -22.12 -1.88
CA TRP A 455 1.35 -22.81 -1.18
C TRP A 455 0.10 -22.97 -2.06
N LEU A 456 -0.29 -21.92 -2.80
CA LEU A 456 -1.44 -22.01 -3.73
C LEU A 456 -1.20 -23.04 -4.83
N MET A 457 0.00 -23.06 -5.41
CA MET A 457 0.36 -24.01 -6.45
C MET A 457 0.40 -25.45 -5.92
N GLU A 458 0.84 -25.66 -4.68
CA GLU A 458 0.88 -27.00 -4.07
C GLU A 458 -0.50 -27.51 -3.62
N THR A 459 -1.39 -26.61 -3.20
CA THR A 459 -2.64 -27.01 -2.53
C THR A 459 -3.89 -26.80 -3.38
N GLN A 460 -3.85 -25.90 -4.37
CA GLN A 460 -5.02 -25.52 -5.17
C GLN A 460 -4.90 -25.94 -6.65
N ALA A 461 -3.73 -26.33 -7.12
CA ALA A 461 -3.58 -26.85 -8.48
C ALA A 461 -4.22 -28.23 -8.60
N THR A 462 -4.90 -28.47 -9.72
CA THR A 462 -5.44 -29.75 -10.11
C THR A 462 -5.03 -30.05 -11.58
N PRO A 463 -5.20 -31.29 -12.07
CA PRO A 463 -4.96 -31.58 -13.49
C PRO A 463 -5.78 -30.70 -14.44
N GLU A 464 -7.00 -30.33 -14.05
CA GLU A 464 -7.91 -29.45 -14.82
C GLU A 464 -7.57 -27.98 -14.66
N MET A 465 -6.90 -27.61 -13.57
CA MET A 465 -6.49 -26.25 -13.24
C MET A 465 -5.02 -26.22 -12.83
N PRO A 466 -4.09 -26.53 -13.74
CA PRO A 466 -2.66 -26.44 -13.46
C PRO A 466 -2.27 -24.97 -13.27
N LEU A 467 -1.65 -24.64 -12.15
CA LEU A 467 -1.27 -23.28 -11.81
C LEU A 467 0.20 -23.01 -12.11
N THR A 468 0.46 -21.90 -12.77
CA THR A 468 1.80 -21.39 -13.07
C THR A 468 1.96 -20.00 -12.49
N HIS A 469 3.04 -19.77 -11.73
CA HIS A 469 3.44 -18.45 -11.27
C HIS A 469 4.11 -17.67 -12.42
N MET A 470 3.53 -16.52 -12.78
CA MET A 470 3.96 -15.73 -13.93
C MET A 470 5.10 -14.78 -13.53
N ALA A 471 6.30 -15.01 -14.05
CA ALA A 471 7.49 -14.21 -13.74
C ALA A 471 8.40 -14.07 -14.96
N GLY A 472 9.05 -12.93 -15.08
CA GLY A 472 10.02 -12.66 -16.14
C GLY A 472 9.59 -11.54 -17.10
N PRO A 473 10.41 -11.26 -18.12
CA PRO A 473 10.15 -10.22 -19.10
C PRO A 473 8.89 -10.51 -19.91
N GLY A 474 8.11 -9.47 -20.19
CA GLY A 474 6.90 -9.59 -21.00
C GLY A 474 5.73 -10.28 -20.29
N MET A 475 5.79 -10.50 -18.98
CA MET A 475 4.68 -11.01 -18.17
C MET A 475 3.79 -9.86 -17.66
N PRO A 476 2.59 -10.15 -17.16
CA PRO A 476 1.66 -9.12 -16.63
C PRO A 476 2.27 -8.24 -15.52
N ILE A 477 3.14 -8.83 -14.69
CA ILE A 477 4.06 -8.14 -13.79
C ILE A 477 5.47 -8.47 -14.29
N PRO A 478 6.15 -7.57 -15.05
CA PRO A 478 7.43 -7.87 -15.67
C PRO A 478 8.58 -7.70 -14.66
N THR A 479 8.65 -8.61 -13.68
CA THR A 479 9.73 -8.72 -12.69
C THR A 479 10.33 -10.11 -12.69
N GLN A 480 11.58 -10.23 -12.23
CA GLN A 480 12.27 -11.52 -12.18
C GLN A 480 11.60 -12.49 -11.21
N SER A 481 11.08 -12.01 -10.09
CA SER A 481 10.39 -12.84 -9.08
C SER A 481 8.92 -13.09 -9.41
N GLY A 482 8.29 -12.28 -10.27
CA GLY A 482 6.84 -12.28 -10.51
C GLY A 482 6.03 -11.48 -9.47
N LEU A 483 6.67 -10.94 -8.44
CA LEU A 483 6.02 -10.02 -7.49
C LEU A 483 5.88 -8.62 -8.10
N SER A 484 4.93 -7.84 -7.60
CA SER A 484 4.80 -6.43 -7.92
C SER A 484 6.11 -5.66 -7.68
N MET A 485 6.35 -4.62 -8.46
CA MET A 485 7.60 -3.83 -8.40
C MET A 485 7.70 -3.01 -7.11
N TYR A 486 6.56 -2.64 -6.56
CA TYR A 486 6.39 -1.92 -5.32
C TYR A 486 5.26 -2.59 -4.52
N PRO A 487 5.32 -2.63 -3.19
CA PRO A 487 4.24 -3.21 -2.41
C PRO A 487 2.97 -2.37 -2.54
N TYR A 488 1.81 -3.00 -2.55
CA TYR A 488 0.56 -2.29 -2.37
C TYR A 488 0.46 -1.78 -0.94
N ILE A 489 0.69 -0.49 -0.79
CA ILE A 489 0.65 0.21 0.49
C ILE A 489 -0.75 0.78 0.69
N ARG A 490 -1.40 0.38 1.77
CA ARG A 490 -2.74 0.85 2.15
C ARG A 490 -2.69 2.12 2.96
N GLU A 491 -1.67 2.29 3.77
CA GLU A 491 -1.54 3.43 4.69
C GLU A 491 -0.11 3.93 4.71
N GLY A 492 0.03 5.25 4.51
CA GLY A 492 1.28 5.99 4.62
C GLY A 492 1.25 6.99 5.77
N ARG A 493 2.06 8.05 5.65
CA ARG A 493 2.09 9.19 6.57
C ARG A 493 0.89 10.09 6.30
N ARG A 494 -0.18 9.91 7.08
CA ARG A 494 -1.40 10.71 6.99
C ARG A 494 -1.14 12.08 7.62
N ILE A 495 -1.21 13.16 6.84
CA ILE A 495 -0.89 14.49 7.35
C ILE A 495 -1.84 14.91 8.47
N LEU A 496 -1.36 15.82 9.32
CA LEU A 496 -2.21 16.66 10.17
C LEU A 496 -2.47 17.97 9.40
N GLY A 497 -3.73 18.24 9.14
CA GLY A 497 -4.17 19.48 8.52
C GLY A 497 -3.98 20.68 9.46
N ARG A 498 -4.17 21.88 8.93
CA ARG A 498 -4.20 23.12 9.71
C ARG A 498 -5.48 23.16 10.56
N ALA A 499 -5.54 24.09 11.52
CA ALA A 499 -6.71 24.24 12.39
C ALA A 499 -7.98 24.48 11.56
N ALA A 500 -9.00 23.63 11.74
CA ALA A 500 -10.28 23.73 11.05
C ALA A 500 -11.34 22.92 11.80
N TYR A 501 -12.60 23.28 11.67
CA TYR A 501 -13.76 22.56 12.23
C TYR A 501 -13.61 22.23 13.73
N GLY A 502 -13.04 23.13 14.51
CA GLY A 502 -12.85 22.95 15.94
C GLY A 502 -11.73 21.97 16.33
N GLN A 503 -10.85 21.62 15.40
CA GLN A 503 -9.62 20.86 15.66
C GLN A 503 -8.39 21.73 15.40
N ASP A 504 -7.44 21.73 16.33
CA ASP A 504 -6.13 22.40 16.14
C ASP A 504 -5.29 21.70 15.06
N ASN A 505 -5.44 20.38 14.95
CA ASN A 505 -4.83 19.53 13.93
C ASN A 505 -5.97 18.81 13.19
N PHE A 506 -6.42 19.37 12.08
CA PHE A 506 -7.55 18.83 11.34
C PHE A 506 -7.27 17.44 10.75
N PHE A 507 -8.24 16.57 10.86
CA PHE A 507 -8.36 15.32 10.09
C PHE A 507 -9.82 14.85 10.08
N ILE A 508 -10.20 14.10 9.05
CA ILE A 508 -11.52 13.47 8.94
C ILE A 508 -11.56 12.28 9.89
N ARG A 509 -12.62 12.18 10.70
CA ARG A 509 -12.84 11.17 11.74
C ARG A 509 -13.89 10.15 11.31
N GLU A 510 -13.94 9.04 12.00
CA GLU A 510 -14.93 7.98 11.80
C GLU A 510 -16.37 8.51 11.81
N GLN A 511 -16.72 9.37 12.78
CA GLN A 511 -18.06 9.94 12.89
C GLN A 511 -18.45 10.85 11.72
N ASP A 512 -17.49 11.33 10.95
CA ASP A 512 -17.73 12.16 9.75
C ASP A 512 -18.13 11.34 8.53
N ILE A 513 -18.01 10.00 8.60
CA ILE A 513 -18.27 9.12 7.47
C ILE A 513 -19.32 8.03 7.74
N ARG A 514 -19.82 7.92 8.99
CA ARG A 514 -20.73 6.84 9.38
C ARG A 514 -22.17 7.28 9.51
N ASN A 515 -23.08 6.47 8.93
CA ASN A 515 -24.53 6.68 8.98
C ASN A 515 -25.12 6.53 10.39
N ASP A 516 -24.50 5.71 11.24
CA ASP A 516 -25.00 5.40 12.59
C ASP A 516 -24.40 6.31 13.68
N MET A 517 -23.71 7.39 13.28
CA MET A 517 -23.15 8.40 14.18
C MET A 517 -23.70 9.80 13.86
N LEU A 518 -24.29 10.46 14.87
CA LEU A 518 -24.93 11.78 14.69
C LEU A 518 -23.97 12.96 14.85
N SER A 519 -22.72 12.73 15.27
CA SER A 519 -21.74 13.77 15.59
C SER A 519 -20.81 14.15 14.42
N GLY A 520 -21.12 13.68 13.20
CA GLY A 520 -20.35 14.00 12.00
C GLY A 520 -20.44 15.49 11.63
N ARG A 521 -19.35 16.01 11.06
CA ARG A 521 -19.26 17.39 10.60
C ARG A 521 -19.74 17.53 9.16
N ASP A 522 -20.28 18.69 8.83
CA ASP A 522 -20.65 19.04 7.45
C ASP A 522 -19.48 19.70 6.72
N PHE A 523 -18.98 19.06 5.69
CA PHE A 523 -17.91 19.57 4.83
C PHE A 523 -18.39 20.18 3.51
N SER A 524 -19.70 20.38 3.33
CA SER A 524 -20.28 20.88 2.07
C SER A 524 -19.67 22.21 1.62
N SER A 525 -19.30 23.08 2.56
CA SER A 525 -18.71 24.40 2.26
C SER A 525 -17.29 24.33 1.69
N SER A 526 -16.55 23.28 1.95
CA SER A 526 -15.16 23.12 1.50
C SER A 526 -14.91 21.82 0.73
N VAL A 527 -15.96 21.10 0.34
CA VAL A 527 -15.85 19.86 -0.42
C VAL A 527 -15.16 20.08 -1.77
N ILE A 528 -14.21 19.18 -2.06
CA ILE A 528 -13.41 19.18 -3.29
C ILE A 528 -13.45 17.85 -4.05
N GLY A 529 -14.07 16.84 -3.49
CA GLY A 529 -14.25 15.52 -4.07
C GLY A 529 -15.15 14.65 -3.22
N VAL A 530 -15.67 13.59 -3.84
CA VAL A 530 -16.55 12.61 -3.19
C VAL A 530 -16.02 11.21 -3.44
N THR A 531 -16.01 10.37 -2.40
CA THR A 531 -15.74 8.94 -2.49
C THR A 531 -16.69 8.16 -1.59
N HIS A 532 -16.73 6.85 -1.78
CA HIS A 532 -17.47 5.94 -0.90
C HIS A 532 -16.89 4.53 -0.97
N TYR A 533 -16.64 3.94 0.18
CA TYR A 533 -16.25 2.54 0.31
C TYR A 533 -16.50 2.06 1.74
N ALA A 534 -16.59 0.74 1.93
CA ALA A 534 -16.61 0.14 3.26
C ALA A 534 -15.35 0.52 4.07
N ILE A 535 -15.42 0.41 5.39
CA ILE A 535 -14.23 0.49 6.25
C ILE A 535 -13.48 -0.85 6.11
N ASP A 536 -12.74 -0.99 5.00
CA ASP A 536 -11.98 -2.20 4.67
C ASP A 536 -10.62 -2.21 5.37
N MET A 537 -10.62 -2.69 6.62
CA MET A 537 -9.47 -2.67 7.49
C MET A 537 -8.62 -3.93 7.33
N HIS A 538 -7.37 -3.76 6.90
CA HIS A 538 -6.35 -4.78 6.91
C HIS A 538 -5.41 -4.55 8.09
N GLY A 539 -5.77 -5.10 9.25
CA GLY A 539 -5.11 -4.76 10.51
C GLY A 539 -3.68 -5.27 10.63
N CYS A 540 -2.94 -4.64 11.52
CA CYS A 540 -1.61 -5.03 11.94
C CYS A 540 -1.66 -6.22 12.92
N ARG A 541 -0.51 -6.87 13.13
CA ARG A 541 -0.31 -7.95 14.11
C ARG A 541 1.16 -8.05 14.49
N TYR A 542 1.46 -8.70 15.60
CA TYR A 542 2.85 -8.94 16.02
C TYR A 542 3.41 -10.24 15.47
N ARG A 543 2.54 -11.23 15.18
CA ARG A 543 2.91 -12.58 14.75
C ARG A 543 1.94 -13.12 13.71
N ASN A 544 2.42 -13.99 12.83
CA ASN A 544 1.62 -14.57 11.74
C ASN A 544 0.36 -15.34 12.21
N TRP A 545 0.43 -16.03 13.34
CA TRP A 545 -0.70 -16.81 13.87
C TRP A 545 -1.73 -15.99 14.65
N GLU A 546 -1.42 -14.73 14.96
CA GLU A 546 -2.41 -13.85 15.56
C GLU A 546 -3.50 -13.55 14.56
N PRO A 547 -4.78 -13.50 14.97
CA PRO A 547 -5.80 -12.98 14.08
C PRO A 547 -5.37 -11.58 13.62
N SER A 548 -5.57 -11.26 12.33
CA SER A 548 -5.26 -9.92 11.79
C SER A 548 -5.91 -8.89 12.71
N GLY A 549 -5.05 -8.08 13.29
CA GLY A 549 -5.34 -7.47 14.56
C GLY A 549 -6.49 -6.54 14.55
N SER A 550 -6.91 -6.35 15.70
CA SER A 550 -7.76 -5.30 16.20
C SER A 550 -7.13 -3.89 16.03
N SER A 551 -6.71 -3.53 14.82
CA SER A 551 -6.34 -2.14 14.53
C SER A 551 -7.57 -1.22 14.53
N SER A 552 -8.76 -1.81 14.48
CA SER A 552 -10.04 -1.18 14.73
C SER A 552 -11.11 -2.24 14.95
N SER A 553 -12.09 -1.96 15.81
CA SER A 553 -13.33 -2.75 15.94
C SER A 553 -14.49 -2.12 15.16
N ALA A 554 -14.23 -1.15 14.29
CA ALA A 554 -15.27 -0.49 13.50
C ALA A 554 -16.00 -1.50 12.60
N PRO A 555 -17.34 -1.54 12.62
CA PRO A 555 -18.11 -2.35 11.69
C PRO A 555 -17.82 -1.94 10.24
N ALA A 556 -17.68 -2.92 9.35
CA ALA A 556 -17.10 -2.75 8.02
C ALA A 556 -18.11 -2.68 6.86
N GLY A 557 -19.43 -2.70 7.09
CA GLY A 557 -20.43 -2.70 6.03
C GLY A 557 -20.43 -1.44 5.16
N GLU A 558 -20.59 -1.56 3.85
CA GLU A 558 -20.78 -0.41 2.94
C GLU A 558 -22.00 0.44 3.34
N ASP A 559 -23.07 -0.20 3.80
CA ASP A 559 -24.32 0.42 4.26
C ASP A 559 -24.16 1.28 5.51
N LEU A 560 -23.07 1.09 6.25
CA LEU A 560 -22.74 1.86 7.44
C LEU A 560 -21.95 3.14 7.15
N VAL A 561 -21.46 3.30 5.92
CA VAL A 561 -20.72 4.47 5.46
C VAL A 561 -21.62 5.30 4.56
N HIS A 562 -21.67 6.61 4.77
CA HIS A 562 -22.28 7.51 3.81
C HIS A 562 -21.24 8.03 2.81
N PRO A 563 -21.64 8.67 1.71
CA PRO A 563 -20.70 9.32 0.80
C PRO A 563 -19.76 10.27 1.55
N ILE A 564 -18.48 10.06 1.37
CA ILE A 564 -17.42 10.80 2.06
C ILE A 564 -17.11 12.06 1.25
N PHE A 565 -17.46 13.21 1.81
CA PHE A 565 -17.11 14.50 1.25
C PHE A 565 -15.70 14.88 1.71
N ILE A 566 -14.76 14.91 0.78
CA ILE A 566 -13.35 15.27 1.05
C ILE A 566 -13.27 16.79 1.08
N PRO A 567 -12.96 17.45 2.23
CA PRO A 567 -12.80 18.90 2.29
C PRO A 567 -11.37 19.31 1.88
N LEU A 568 -11.22 20.53 1.41
CA LEU A 568 -9.92 21.08 0.98
C LEU A 568 -8.88 21.04 2.11
N GLU A 569 -9.30 21.23 3.35
CA GLU A 569 -8.47 21.20 4.56
C GLU A 569 -7.74 19.86 4.73
N SER A 570 -8.31 18.77 4.21
CA SER A 570 -7.66 17.45 4.27
C SER A 570 -6.46 17.30 3.34
N LEU A 571 -6.30 18.17 2.35
CA LEU A 571 -5.18 18.17 1.42
C LEU A 571 -4.06 19.15 1.80
N ILE A 572 -4.31 20.05 2.76
CA ILE A 572 -3.39 21.13 3.13
C ILE A 572 -2.57 20.73 4.36
N PRO A 573 -1.28 20.41 4.20
CA PRO A 573 -0.43 20.11 5.35
C PRO A 573 -0.10 21.36 6.16
N GLN A 574 0.33 21.13 7.39
CA GLN A 574 0.93 22.18 8.19
C GLN A 574 2.30 22.58 7.60
N ARG A 575 2.79 23.77 7.95
CA ARG A 575 4.13 24.33 7.69
C ARG A 575 4.43 24.75 6.25
N LEU A 576 3.92 24.04 5.24
CA LEU A 576 4.25 24.39 3.84
C LEU A 576 3.04 25.00 3.13
N ASP A 577 3.26 26.17 2.54
CA ASP A 577 2.20 26.98 1.92
C ASP A 577 1.94 26.64 0.45
N ASN A 578 2.85 25.90 -0.19
CA ASN A 578 2.70 25.49 -1.58
C ASN A 578 2.75 23.97 -1.78
N LEU A 579 2.35 23.22 -0.76
CA LEU A 579 2.22 21.78 -0.84
C LEU A 579 0.76 21.36 -0.69
N LEU A 580 0.34 20.43 -1.53
CA LEU A 580 -0.93 19.68 -1.46
C LEU A 580 -0.65 18.19 -1.41
N ILE A 581 -1.59 17.42 -0.84
CA ILE A 581 -1.55 15.97 -0.85
C ILE A 581 -2.49 15.44 -1.92
N GLY A 582 -1.96 14.65 -2.85
CA GLY A 582 -2.70 14.11 -4.00
C GLY A 582 -2.95 12.59 -3.96
N GLY A 583 -2.86 11.95 -2.80
CA GLY A 583 -2.99 10.51 -2.68
C GLY A 583 -3.50 10.06 -1.31
N LYS A 584 -3.05 8.90 -0.85
CA LYS A 584 -3.50 8.24 0.40
C LYS A 584 -3.09 8.96 1.68
N ALA A 585 -2.15 9.90 1.61
CA ALA A 585 -1.57 10.59 2.76
C ALA A 585 -2.39 11.81 3.23
N ILE A 586 -3.64 12.00 2.76
CA ILE A 586 -4.54 13.07 3.19
C ILE A 586 -4.82 13.03 4.70
N ALA A 587 -5.33 14.13 5.25
CA ALA A 587 -5.64 14.25 6.68
C ALA A 587 -6.89 13.44 7.06
N VAL A 588 -6.70 12.18 7.39
CA VAL A 588 -7.74 11.24 7.83
C VAL A 588 -7.23 10.42 9.01
N SER A 589 -8.13 9.87 9.83
CA SER A 589 -7.76 8.88 10.84
C SER A 589 -7.38 7.53 10.21
N HIS A 590 -6.83 6.62 11.02
CA HIS A 590 -6.57 5.23 10.60
C HIS A 590 -7.84 4.53 10.11
N ILE A 591 -8.96 4.74 10.80
CA ILE A 591 -10.26 4.16 10.43
C ILE A 591 -10.75 4.72 9.10
N VAL A 592 -10.73 6.05 8.94
CA VAL A 592 -11.19 6.70 7.71
C VAL A 592 -10.29 6.39 6.52
N ASN A 593 -8.98 6.22 6.76
CA ASN A 593 -8.05 5.80 5.70
C ASN A 593 -8.51 4.48 5.04
N ALA A 594 -9.06 3.53 5.79
CA ALA A 594 -9.56 2.27 5.25
C ALA A 594 -10.64 2.43 4.18
N SER A 595 -11.43 3.52 4.21
CA SER A 595 -12.46 3.83 3.22
C SER A 595 -11.98 4.76 2.10
N THR A 596 -10.96 5.59 2.35
CA THR A 596 -10.52 6.64 1.39
C THR A 596 -9.34 6.25 0.52
N ARG A 597 -8.60 5.19 0.88
CA ARG A 597 -7.37 4.72 0.20
C ARG A 597 -7.60 3.93 -1.08
N VAL A 598 -8.84 3.52 -1.35
CA VAL A 598 -9.19 2.74 -2.54
C VAL A 598 -9.17 3.60 -3.82
N HIS A 599 -9.27 2.96 -4.98
CA HIS A 599 -9.08 3.61 -6.29
C HIS A 599 -9.82 4.94 -6.46
N VAL A 600 -11.12 4.97 -6.15
CA VAL A 600 -11.94 6.19 -6.32
C VAL A 600 -11.54 7.29 -5.33
N GLY A 601 -11.22 6.92 -4.09
CA GLY A 601 -10.79 7.89 -3.07
C GLY A 601 -9.44 8.52 -3.40
N GLU A 602 -8.48 7.72 -3.82
CA GLU A 602 -7.16 8.20 -4.25
C GLU A 602 -7.28 9.09 -5.51
N TRP A 603 -8.11 8.67 -6.48
CA TRP A 603 -8.41 9.47 -7.67
C TRP A 603 -9.03 10.83 -7.32
N ALA A 604 -10.00 10.85 -6.41
CA ALA A 604 -10.69 12.08 -5.99
C ALA A 604 -9.72 13.08 -5.34
N ALA A 605 -8.86 12.61 -4.42
CA ALA A 605 -7.84 13.43 -3.78
C ALA A 605 -6.84 13.99 -4.80
N GLY A 606 -6.36 13.15 -5.74
CA GLY A 606 -5.43 13.55 -6.79
C GLY A 606 -6.05 14.56 -7.74
N SER A 607 -7.23 14.30 -8.27
CA SER A 607 -7.95 15.19 -9.17
C SER A 607 -8.17 16.57 -8.55
N ALA A 608 -8.62 16.60 -7.29
CA ALA A 608 -8.86 17.84 -6.58
C ALA A 608 -7.55 18.63 -6.34
N SER A 609 -6.47 17.95 -5.96
CA SER A 609 -5.17 18.58 -5.74
C SER A 609 -4.62 19.21 -7.02
N GLY A 610 -4.66 18.47 -8.15
CA GLY A 610 -4.18 18.96 -9.43
C GLY A 610 -5.00 20.14 -9.95
N ALA A 611 -6.32 20.04 -9.93
CA ALA A 611 -7.23 21.11 -10.36
C ALA A 611 -7.10 22.37 -9.47
N THR A 612 -6.94 22.18 -8.13
CA THR A 612 -6.72 23.29 -7.19
C THR A 612 -5.39 23.98 -7.44
N ALA A 613 -4.31 23.22 -7.66
CA ALA A 613 -2.98 23.75 -7.97
C ALA A 613 -3.01 24.61 -9.25
N GLY A 614 -3.59 24.07 -10.33
CA GLY A 614 -3.72 24.80 -11.58
C GLY A 614 -4.61 26.02 -11.45
N TRP A 615 -5.70 25.95 -10.69
CA TRP A 615 -6.58 27.09 -10.43
C TRP A 615 -5.88 28.23 -9.69
N ILE A 616 -5.07 27.92 -8.63
CA ILE A 616 -4.27 28.90 -7.89
C ILE A 616 -3.33 29.64 -8.85
N LEU A 617 -2.59 28.90 -9.67
CA LEU A 617 -1.60 29.47 -10.58
C LEU A 617 -2.22 30.35 -11.66
N LYS A 618 -3.43 30.00 -12.12
CA LYS A 618 -4.20 30.78 -13.11
C LYS A 618 -4.65 32.14 -12.58
N GLN A 619 -4.78 32.32 -11.24
CA GLN A 619 -5.15 33.60 -10.65
C GLN A 619 -4.03 34.64 -10.73
N GLN A 620 -2.78 34.26 -11.01
CA GLN A 620 -1.60 35.12 -11.06
C GLN A 620 -1.35 35.93 -9.77
N ASP A 621 -1.94 35.52 -8.67
CA ASP A 621 -1.77 36.09 -7.34
C ASP A 621 -0.75 35.27 -6.55
N ARG A 622 0.46 35.80 -6.40
CA ARG A 622 1.55 35.11 -5.68
C ARG A 622 1.28 34.87 -4.19
N SER A 623 0.36 35.60 -3.62
CA SER A 623 -0.07 35.43 -2.23
C SER A 623 -1.19 34.41 -2.08
N LEU A 624 -1.72 33.88 -3.19
CA LEU A 624 -2.75 32.84 -3.14
C LEU A 624 -2.09 31.48 -2.90
N THR A 625 -2.36 30.93 -1.73
CA THR A 625 -1.94 29.58 -1.30
C THR A 625 -3.18 28.70 -1.18
N PRO A 626 -3.03 27.37 -1.08
CA PRO A 626 -4.16 26.51 -0.74
C PRO A 626 -4.92 26.97 0.51
N GLN A 627 -4.23 27.37 1.57
CA GLN A 627 -4.86 27.89 2.80
C GLN A 627 -5.58 29.23 2.54
N ALA A 628 -4.98 30.11 1.73
CA ALA A 628 -5.59 31.43 1.44
C ALA A 628 -6.94 31.31 0.71
N ILE A 629 -7.24 30.18 0.05
CA ILE A 629 -8.57 29.90 -0.53
C ILE A 629 -9.63 29.87 0.56
N LEU A 630 -9.34 29.23 1.67
CA LEU A 630 -10.22 29.14 2.84
C LEU A 630 -10.32 30.49 3.55
N ASP A 631 -9.18 31.10 3.87
CA ASP A 631 -9.09 32.35 4.63
C ASP A 631 -9.79 33.50 3.90
N ARG A 632 -9.70 33.57 2.59
CA ARG A 632 -10.31 34.59 1.74
C ARG A 632 -11.71 34.22 1.24
N LYS A 633 -12.27 33.11 1.72
CA LYS A 633 -13.61 32.61 1.36
C LYS A 633 -13.80 32.41 -0.16
N LEU A 634 -12.77 31.89 -0.82
CA LEU A 634 -12.77 31.65 -2.25
C LEU A 634 -13.30 30.27 -2.67
N MET A 635 -13.71 29.44 -1.71
CA MET A 635 -14.22 28.10 -1.97
C MET A 635 -15.33 28.02 -3.05
N PRO A 636 -16.33 28.91 -3.10
CA PRO A 636 -17.34 28.84 -4.15
C PRO A 636 -16.75 28.97 -5.56
N LYS A 637 -15.72 29.80 -5.73
CA LYS A 637 -15.02 29.94 -7.04
C LYS A 637 -14.20 28.72 -7.38
N LEU A 638 -13.50 28.16 -6.40
CA LEU A 638 -12.78 26.89 -6.60
C LEU A 638 -13.75 25.76 -6.92
N GLN A 639 -14.85 25.59 -6.18
CA GLN A 639 -15.85 24.56 -6.43
C GLN A 639 -16.45 24.67 -7.83
N GLN A 640 -16.74 25.90 -8.29
CA GLN A 640 -17.19 26.13 -9.67
C GLN A 640 -16.15 25.66 -10.70
N HIS A 641 -14.87 25.93 -10.43
CA HIS A 641 -13.78 25.44 -11.27
C HIS A 641 -13.71 23.92 -11.27
N LEU A 642 -13.74 23.27 -10.10
CA LEU A 642 -13.71 21.80 -9.97
C LEU A 642 -14.86 21.15 -10.75
N LEU A 643 -16.06 21.68 -10.62
CA LEU A 643 -17.23 21.22 -11.40
C LEU A 643 -17.00 21.38 -12.92
N SER A 644 -16.38 22.49 -13.35
CA SER A 644 -16.05 22.68 -14.77
C SER A 644 -15.01 21.69 -15.31
N GLN A 645 -14.19 21.14 -14.41
CA GLN A 645 -13.25 20.05 -14.71
C GLN A 645 -13.89 18.65 -14.61
N GLY A 646 -15.19 18.56 -14.37
CA GLY A 646 -15.93 17.31 -14.24
C GLY A 646 -15.66 16.56 -12.93
N ILE A 647 -15.16 17.23 -11.90
CA ILE A 647 -14.99 16.66 -10.58
C ILE A 647 -16.33 16.67 -9.84
N THR A 648 -16.72 15.53 -9.28
CA THR A 648 -17.98 15.38 -8.54
C THR A 648 -17.85 15.96 -7.15
N LEU A 649 -18.74 16.89 -6.78
CA LEU A 649 -18.81 17.52 -5.45
C LEU A 649 -20.13 17.26 -4.72
N ARG A 650 -21.10 16.66 -5.38
CA ARG A 650 -22.45 16.40 -4.87
C ARG A 650 -22.93 15.02 -5.31
N LEU A 651 -23.95 14.51 -4.63
CA LEU A 651 -24.62 13.25 -4.98
C LEU A 651 -25.74 13.48 -5.96
#